data_d30f0b1d31d45a588290a16354be95eb
#
_entry.id   d30f0b1d31d45a588290a16354be95eb
#
_cell.length_a   1.000
_cell.length_b   1.000
_cell.length_c   1.000
_cell.angle_alpha   90.00
_cell.angle_beta   90.00
_cell.angle_gamma   90.00
#
_symmetry.space_group_name_H-M   'P 1'
#
loop_
_entity.id
_entity.type
_entity.pdbx_description
1 polymer ?
#
loop_
_entity_poly.entity_id
_entity_poly.type
_entity_poly.pdbx_seq_one_letter_code
_entity_poly.pdbx_strand_id
1 'polypeptide(L)'
;RQFTSPFIYLLVSAAVVSGLLESLLDAGIILLFVFLNAALGFLQEYRSDRTLKTLQKYLQSYSLVKRAGQLVRIVSPNLVPGDILVLKPGDILPADVRFLSLSGLVLDESALTGESAPVGKTSAALKIIGLDMYQAQNIGFAGTSVVKGRAEAVVVATGTDSSFGQITSLAQSSDQVSAFTTDLTRFSRFVLRLVIATLVILFVAILILKGGSISPVSLLVFSIALAVSVVPEALPIVMTFSLSRGASRLAKNQVLVKKLTAIEDLGSIQVLCTDKTGTLTENHLSLAGTFSISASSPSVLALAGAEFLANSTPPADPFDIALWNSLTPPDRHVVEAFTPLAALPFDSDRRQASVLVRSGRHHLVVLRGAPEAVLPLCSHLPSLQKTKLNTWLSRSGRSGYRLLAVAKKTGISPKSSLTRLESSPGFELVGLLAFTDRLKPTAYSAVKTAGQLGVRIKILTGDSPEVAGAVASQIGLITNPDLVITGSQLQQFTPRQLARAVTDHAVFARINPLQKNLIIDTLQKEFSVGFLGEGINDAVALKSADVGLVVAGAADVARDSADIILLEKDLNIIVEGIRIGRTVTSNVGKYIVATLTSNFGNFFALAVASLLIKFLPMLPIQILLLNFLSDFPMISIATDHVPASEVSHPIRFDVRRLIMAAVILGAISTLDDFAFFALFHRISPGVLRTNWFIGSTLTELALLFSIRTPGFFFRGVTPSRPLLYLSITAAATALVLPFTPLSSTFSFVPPTLPHLLLIFALVAAYFLATELAKLTLFGNPGRSVS
;
A
#
# COMPACT_ATOMS: atom_id res chain seq x y z
N ARG A 1 -12.76 22.35 -12.19
CA ARG A 1 -12.03 21.15 -12.73
C ARG A 1 -12.95 20.32 -13.64
N GLN A 2 -14.21 19.99 -13.29
CA GLN A 2 -15.09 19.18 -14.16
C GLN A 2 -15.29 19.80 -15.54
N PHE A 3 -15.43 21.13 -15.64
CA PHE A 3 -15.62 21.83 -16.90
C PHE A 3 -14.34 22.09 -17.72
N THR A 4 -13.17 21.62 -17.27
CA THR A 4 -11.88 21.82 -17.97
C THR A 4 -11.43 20.60 -18.78
N SER A 5 -12.29 19.60 -18.97
CA SER A 5 -12.03 18.45 -19.85
C SER A 5 -12.05 18.89 -21.33
N PRO A 6 -11.07 18.45 -22.15
CA PRO A 6 -11.08 18.70 -23.60
C PRO A 6 -12.38 18.25 -24.29
N PHE A 7 -13.03 17.21 -23.76
CA PHE A 7 -14.29 16.67 -24.29
C PHE A 7 -15.49 17.56 -24.00
N ILE A 8 -15.54 18.19 -22.82
CA ILE A 8 -16.55 19.19 -22.52
C ILE A 8 -16.42 20.39 -23.44
N TYR A 9 -15.20 20.82 -23.75
CA TYR A 9 -15.00 21.87 -24.74
C TYR A 9 -15.51 21.50 -26.14
N LEU A 10 -15.31 20.23 -26.55
CA LEU A 10 -15.85 19.73 -27.82
C LEU A 10 -17.38 19.71 -27.82
N LEU A 11 -18.02 19.23 -26.76
CA LEU A 11 -19.49 19.24 -26.63
C LEU A 11 -20.06 20.66 -26.57
N VAL A 12 -19.43 21.56 -25.83
CA VAL A 12 -19.85 22.96 -25.78
C VAL A 12 -19.70 23.61 -27.17
N SER A 13 -18.63 23.33 -27.91
CA SER A 13 -18.46 23.78 -29.29
C SER A 13 -19.57 23.24 -30.20
N ALA A 14 -19.91 21.95 -30.06
CA ALA A 14 -21.01 21.32 -30.79
C ALA A 14 -22.35 21.99 -30.48
N ALA A 15 -22.63 22.27 -29.18
CA ALA A 15 -23.82 22.97 -28.75
C ALA A 15 -23.91 24.40 -29.33
N VAL A 16 -22.81 25.14 -29.35
CA VAL A 16 -22.73 26.49 -29.96
C VAL A 16 -23.00 26.40 -31.47
N VAL A 17 -22.35 25.47 -32.16
CA VAL A 17 -22.54 25.29 -33.63
C VAL A 17 -24.00 24.90 -33.92
N SER A 18 -24.55 23.94 -33.15
CA SER A 18 -25.94 23.51 -33.31
C SER A 18 -26.94 24.64 -33.04
N GLY A 19 -26.70 25.41 -31.99
CA GLY A 19 -27.55 26.57 -31.66
C GLY A 19 -27.53 27.71 -32.64
N LEU A 20 -26.39 27.96 -33.31
CA LEU A 20 -26.23 29.02 -34.27
C LEU A 20 -26.76 28.64 -35.68
N LEU A 21 -26.75 27.35 -36.03
CA LEU A 21 -26.92 26.94 -37.43
C LEU A 21 -28.12 25.97 -37.66
N GLU A 22 -28.56 25.20 -36.71
CA GLU A 22 -29.60 24.17 -36.94
C GLU A 22 -30.76 24.15 -35.90
N SER A 23 -30.50 24.06 -34.59
CA SER A 23 -31.53 23.84 -33.61
C SER A 23 -31.16 24.30 -32.22
N LEU A 24 -31.94 25.24 -31.66
CA LEU A 24 -31.81 25.65 -30.26
C LEU A 24 -32.17 24.52 -29.29
N LEU A 25 -33.05 23.58 -29.70
CA LEU A 25 -33.45 22.47 -28.88
C LEU A 25 -32.30 21.46 -28.74
N ASP A 26 -31.59 21.10 -29.83
CA ASP A 26 -30.45 20.20 -29.80
C ASP A 26 -29.31 20.79 -28.98
N ALA A 27 -29.02 22.09 -29.15
CA ALA A 27 -28.02 22.81 -28.37
C ALA A 27 -28.36 22.75 -26.85
N GLY A 28 -29.62 22.99 -26.49
CA GLY A 28 -30.10 22.94 -25.09
C GLY A 28 -29.94 21.56 -24.50
N ILE A 29 -30.23 20.51 -25.26
CA ILE A 29 -30.10 19.12 -24.76
C ILE A 29 -28.61 18.72 -24.62
N ILE A 30 -27.74 19.06 -25.57
CA ILE A 30 -26.30 18.82 -25.44
C ILE A 30 -25.76 19.51 -24.17
N LEU A 31 -26.15 20.76 -23.93
CA LEU A 31 -25.72 21.47 -22.70
C LEU A 31 -26.30 20.84 -21.43
N LEU A 32 -27.53 20.32 -21.48
CA LEU A 32 -28.10 19.56 -20.35
C LEU A 32 -27.28 18.30 -20.05
N PHE A 33 -26.88 17.54 -21.06
CA PHE A 33 -26.02 16.36 -20.89
C PHE A 33 -24.63 16.74 -20.33
N VAL A 34 -24.03 17.81 -20.80
CA VAL A 34 -22.77 18.35 -20.25
C VAL A 34 -22.93 18.69 -18.77
N PHE A 35 -24.04 19.36 -18.42
CA PHE A 35 -24.32 19.70 -17.02
C PHE A 35 -24.56 18.47 -16.14
N LEU A 36 -25.33 17.50 -16.62
CA LEU A 36 -25.59 16.27 -15.89
C LEU A 36 -24.31 15.45 -15.64
N ASN A 37 -23.47 15.29 -16.68
CA ASN A 37 -22.17 14.62 -16.54
C ASN A 37 -21.25 15.35 -15.55
N ALA A 38 -21.17 16.68 -15.65
CA ALA A 38 -20.36 17.48 -14.72
C ALA A 38 -20.88 17.40 -13.28
N ALA A 39 -22.19 17.44 -13.09
CA ALA A 39 -22.81 17.30 -11.77
C ALA A 39 -22.56 15.94 -11.13
N LEU A 40 -22.62 14.87 -11.94
CA LEU A 40 -22.32 13.51 -11.48
C LEU A 40 -20.85 13.33 -11.11
N GLY A 41 -19.95 13.78 -11.98
CA GLY A 41 -18.51 13.80 -11.69
C GLY A 41 -18.21 14.55 -10.39
N PHE A 42 -18.83 15.73 -10.20
CA PHE A 42 -18.69 16.51 -8.97
C PHE A 42 -19.20 15.76 -7.74
N LEU A 43 -20.38 15.14 -7.79
CA LEU A 43 -20.95 14.41 -6.66
C LEU A 43 -20.09 13.20 -6.25
N GLN A 44 -19.51 12.50 -7.24
CA GLN A 44 -18.62 11.37 -6.99
C GLN A 44 -17.28 11.82 -6.41
N GLU A 45 -16.66 12.87 -6.97
CA GLU A 45 -15.41 13.44 -6.47
C GLU A 45 -15.61 14.00 -5.05
N TYR A 46 -16.70 14.71 -4.79
CA TYR A 46 -17.02 15.24 -3.47
C TYR A 46 -17.15 14.14 -2.39
N ARG A 47 -17.82 13.02 -2.73
CA ARG A 47 -17.94 11.88 -1.81
C ARG A 47 -16.58 11.22 -1.56
N SER A 48 -15.75 11.09 -2.58
CA SER A 48 -14.39 10.54 -2.48
C SER A 48 -13.51 11.42 -1.58
N ASP A 49 -13.49 12.73 -1.81
CA ASP A 49 -12.72 13.70 -1.02
C ASP A 49 -13.13 13.72 0.46
N ARG A 50 -14.43 13.63 0.74
CA ARG A 50 -14.92 13.57 2.12
C ARG A 50 -14.41 12.32 2.85
N THR A 51 -14.37 11.18 2.19
CA THR A 51 -13.82 9.94 2.74
C THR A 51 -12.33 10.11 3.03
N LEU A 52 -11.55 10.66 2.09
CA LEU A 52 -10.12 10.93 2.27
C LEU A 52 -9.83 11.87 3.43
N LYS A 53 -10.55 12.99 3.53
CA LYS A 53 -10.40 13.95 4.64
C LYS A 53 -10.68 13.32 6.01
N THR A 54 -11.62 12.39 6.08
CA THR A 54 -11.89 11.65 7.33
C THR A 54 -10.72 10.74 7.69
N LEU A 55 -10.11 10.06 6.71
CA LEU A 55 -8.94 9.22 6.91
C LEU A 55 -7.69 10.04 7.29
N GLN A 56 -7.49 11.21 6.68
CA GLN A 56 -6.38 12.11 6.98
C GLN A 56 -6.33 12.58 8.44
N LYS A 57 -7.47 12.68 9.14
CA LYS A 57 -7.48 13.01 10.58
C LYS A 57 -6.73 11.99 11.43
N TYR A 58 -6.68 10.73 11.03
CA TYR A 58 -5.91 9.68 11.73
C TYR A 58 -4.41 9.71 11.40
N LEU A 59 -3.99 10.50 10.39
CA LEU A 59 -2.60 10.65 9.96
C LEU A 59 -1.87 11.80 10.66
N GLN A 60 -2.53 12.51 11.56
CA GLN A 60 -1.90 13.65 12.25
C GLN A 60 -0.69 13.18 13.06
N SER A 61 0.47 13.76 12.77
CA SER A 61 1.67 13.62 13.60
C SER A 61 1.51 14.42 14.88
N TYR A 62 2.05 13.90 15.98
CA TYR A 62 2.01 14.56 17.29
C TYR A 62 3.41 14.79 17.79
N SER A 63 3.60 15.91 18.44
CA SER A 63 4.85 16.28 19.09
C SER A 63 4.66 16.40 20.60
N LEU A 64 5.67 15.97 21.36
CA LEU A 64 5.70 16.14 22.80
C LEU A 64 6.41 17.43 23.12
N VAL A 65 5.71 18.40 23.68
CA VAL A 65 6.24 19.73 24.04
C VAL A 65 6.11 19.99 25.53
N LYS A 66 7.00 20.82 26.05
CA LYS A 66 7.00 21.29 27.44
C LYS A 66 6.52 22.74 27.47
N ARG A 67 5.26 22.95 27.85
CA ARG A 67 4.63 24.27 28.00
C ARG A 67 4.30 24.52 29.47
N ALA A 68 4.65 25.68 30.01
CA ALA A 68 4.47 26.04 31.44
C ALA A 68 5.01 24.96 32.41
N GLY A 69 6.12 24.31 32.06
CA GLY A 69 6.73 23.26 32.87
C GLY A 69 6.06 21.87 32.77
N GLN A 70 4.93 21.71 32.05
CA GLN A 70 4.22 20.45 31.87
C GLN A 70 4.46 19.87 30.48
N LEU A 71 4.53 18.52 30.41
CA LEU A 71 4.63 17.79 29.15
C LEU A 71 3.22 17.68 28.54
N VAL A 72 3.04 18.25 27.36
CA VAL A 72 1.78 18.25 26.61
C VAL A 72 2.02 17.65 25.22
N ARG A 73 1.13 16.75 24.81
CA ARG A 73 1.13 16.20 23.46
C ARG A 73 0.25 17.07 22.55
N ILE A 74 0.84 17.72 21.56
CA ILE A 74 0.13 18.57 20.60
C ILE A 74 0.24 18.00 19.18
N VAL A 75 -0.67 18.40 18.29
CA VAL A 75 -0.58 18.09 16.86
C VAL A 75 0.59 18.89 16.27
N SER A 76 1.52 18.23 15.57
CA SER A 76 2.75 18.84 15.06
C SER A 76 2.56 20.14 14.24
N PRO A 77 1.52 20.28 13.39
CA PRO A 77 1.19 21.56 12.75
C PRO A 77 0.87 22.73 13.69
N ASN A 78 0.62 22.48 14.96
CA ASN A 78 0.36 23.52 15.98
C ASN A 78 1.62 23.94 16.77
N LEU A 79 2.78 23.49 16.32
CA LEU A 79 4.05 23.95 16.86
C LEU A 79 4.33 25.40 16.46
N VAL A 80 4.86 26.16 17.41
CA VAL A 80 5.28 27.55 17.19
C VAL A 80 6.73 27.76 17.64
N PRO A 81 7.45 28.71 17.04
CA PRO A 81 8.75 29.10 17.54
C PRO A 81 8.70 29.47 19.04
N GLY A 82 9.65 28.94 19.82
CA GLY A 82 9.69 29.09 21.27
C GLY A 82 9.14 27.88 22.05
N ASP A 83 8.42 26.94 21.42
CA ASP A 83 8.03 25.68 22.08
C ASP A 83 9.28 24.86 22.43
N ILE A 84 9.26 24.18 23.58
CA ILE A 84 10.35 23.25 23.99
C ILE A 84 9.90 21.84 23.60
N LEU A 85 10.55 21.27 22.59
CA LEU A 85 10.31 19.93 22.09
C LEU A 85 11.10 18.90 22.90
N VAL A 86 10.46 17.77 23.24
CA VAL A 86 11.12 16.63 23.89
C VAL A 86 11.25 15.50 22.89
N LEU A 87 12.49 15.11 22.59
CA LEU A 87 12.86 14.16 21.54
C LEU A 87 13.37 12.85 22.13
N LYS A 88 12.97 11.72 21.49
CA LYS A 88 13.38 10.35 21.81
C LYS A 88 13.68 9.56 20.52
N PRO A 89 14.38 8.44 20.60
CA PRO A 89 14.65 7.58 19.43
C PRO A 89 13.37 7.20 18.69
N GLY A 90 13.39 7.36 17.36
CA GLY A 90 12.27 7.12 16.47
C GLY A 90 11.39 8.31 16.14
N ASP A 91 11.56 9.44 16.85
CA ASP A 91 10.85 10.67 16.54
C ASP A 91 11.44 11.33 15.29
N ILE A 92 10.57 11.93 14.46
CA ILE A 92 10.96 12.86 13.39
C ILE A 92 10.88 14.27 13.95
N LEU A 93 11.89 15.11 13.67
CA LEU A 93 11.84 16.52 14.00
C LEU A 93 10.82 17.24 13.12
N PRO A 94 9.75 17.79 13.69
CA PRO A 94 8.68 18.45 12.93
C PRO A 94 8.99 19.90 12.54
N ALA A 95 10.09 20.43 13.07
CA ALA A 95 10.51 21.82 12.94
C ALA A 95 12.03 21.93 13.09
N ASP A 96 12.61 23.04 12.69
CA ASP A 96 14.02 23.33 13.00
C ASP A 96 14.14 23.71 14.47
N VAL A 97 15.09 23.09 15.18
CA VAL A 97 15.25 23.21 16.63
C VAL A 97 16.67 23.48 17.05
N ARG A 98 16.86 24.26 18.13
CA ARG A 98 18.11 24.45 18.84
C ARG A 98 18.14 23.58 20.10
N PHE A 99 19.15 22.69 20.23
CA PHE A 99 19.25 21.81 21.38
C PHE A 99 19.64 22.60 22.66
N LEU A 100 18.83 22.39 23.71
CA LEU A 100 19.06 22.97 25.05
C LEU A 100 19.82 22.00 25.95
N SER A 101 19.36 20.75 25.99
CA SER A 101 19.99 19.65 26.71
C SER A 101 19.89 18.39 25.89
N LEU A 102 20.89 17.49 25.98
CA LEU A 102 20.89 16.23 25.27
C LEU A 102 21.70 15.15 26.00
N SER A 103 21.36 13.89 25.74
CA SER A 103 22.09 12.74 26.27
C SER A 103 22.35 11.77 25.10
N GLY A 104 23.58 11.82 24.55
CA GLY A 104 24.03 10.94 23.49
C GLY A 104 23.18 11.02 22.20
N LEU A 105 22.70 12.20 21.84
CA LEU A 105 21.83 12.40 20.68
C LEU A 105 22.56 12.19 19.37
N VAL A 106 22.00 11.34 18.50
CA VAL A 106 22.45 11.08 17.14
C VAL A 106 21.24 11.20 16.20
N LEU A 107 21.37 12.01 15.16
CA LEU A 107 20.34 12.22 14.15
C LEU A 107 20.74 11.60 12.81
N ASP A 108 19.76 11.07 12.12
CA ASP A 108 19.85 10.77 10.68
C ASP A 108 19.37 12.00 9.90
N GLU A 109 20.30 12.62 9.19
CA GLU A 109 20.08 13.82 8.37
C GLU A 109 20.08 13.52 6.87
N SER A 110 20.03 12.23 6.48
CA SER A 110 20.10 11.78 5.08
C SER A 110 18.99 12.37 4.19
N ALA A 111 17.83 12.66 4.77
CA ALA A 111 16.72 13.30 4.07
C ALA A 111 17.04 14.73 3.59
N LEU A 112 18.00 15.41 4.23
CA LEU A 112 18.41 16.77 3.88
C LEU A 112 19.76 16.81 3.17
N THR A 113 20.73 16.03 3.64
CA THR A 113 22.12 16.06 3.17
C THR A 113 22.39 15.05 2.06
N GLY A 114 21.56 14.03 1.92
CA GLY A 114 21.81 12.87 1.05
C GLY A 114 22.89 11.91 1.61
N GLU A 115 23.52 12.22 2.73
CA GLU A 115 24.56 11.38 3.36
C GLU A 115 23.93 10.43 4.38
N SER A 116 24.21 9.15 4.26
CA SER A 116 23.61 8.09 5.09
C SER A 116 24.26 7.93 6.48
N ALA A 117 25.31 8.69 6.81
CA ALA A 117 25.99 8.59 8.09
C ALA A 117 25.26 9.41 9.18
N PRO A 118 24.81 8.79 10.29
CA PRO A 118 24.18 9.51 11.37
C PRO A 118 25.14 10.51 12.06
N VAL A 119 24.63 11.69 12.42
CA VAL A 119 25.41 12.82 12.94
C VAL A 119 25.18 12.98 14.44
N GLY A 120 26.26 12.97 15.22
CA GLY A 120 26.22 13.28 16.66
C GLY A 120 25.99 14.78 16.91
N LYS A 121 25.05 15.12 17.80
CA LYS A 121 24.64 16.48 18.11
C LYS A 121 25.19 16.96 19.47
N THR A 122 25.29 18.28 19.65
CA THR A 122 25.74 18.95 20.88
C THR A 122 24.78 20.07 21.27
N SER A 123 24.72 20.37 22.58
CA SER A 123 24.03 21.57 23.07
C SER A 123 24.97 22.78 23.21
N ALA A 124 26.29 22.60 23.07
CA ALA A 124 27.26 23.65 23.22
C ALA A 124 27.13 24.75 22.16
N ALA A 125 27.50 25.97 22.48
CA ALA A 125 27.63 27.05 21.50
C ALA A 125 28.80 26.77 20.55
N LEU A 126 28.59 26.91 19.25
CA LEU A 126 29.62 26.76 18.24
C LEU A 126 30.43 28.07 18.16
N LYS A 127 31.76 27.95 18.15
CA LYS A 127 32.69 29.08 18.11
C LYS A 127 33.04 29.52 16.68
N ILE A 128 32.65 28.78 15.68
CA ILE A 128 32.98 29.00 14.26
C ILE A 128 31.87 29.84 13.62
N ILE A 129 32.24 30.96 13.00
CA ILE A 129 31.34 31.84 12.27
C ILE A 129 31.38 31.44 10.77
N GLY A 130 30.20 31.39 10.11
CA GLY A 130 30.14 31.09 8.67
C GLY A 130 30.09 29.60 8.33
N LEU A 131 29.64 28.75 9.27
CA LEU A 131 29.35 27.34 9.00
C LEU A 131 28.17 27.22 8.05
N ASP A 132 28.26 26.28 7.10
CA ASP A 132 27.09 25.82 6.38
C ASP A 132 26.04 25.29 7.35
N MET A 133 24.76 25.51 7.03
CA MET A 133 23.64 25.18 7.90
C MET A 133 23.67 23.71 8.36
N TYR A 134 24.05 22.79 7.49
CA TYR A 134 24.15 21.35 7.80
C TYR A 134 25.35 20.95 8.66
N GLN A 135 26.33 21.83 8.84
CA GLN A 135 27.49 21.61 9.72
C GLN A 135 27.19 22.02 11.16
N ALA A 136 26.04 22.65 11.42
CA ALA A 136 25.63 23.11 12.73
C ALA A 136 25.20 21.94 13.63
N GLN A 137 26.15 21.38 14.39
CA GLN A 137 25.90 20.26 15.31
C GLN A 137 24.95 20.58 16.46
N ASN A 138 24.67 21.85 16.73
CA ASN A 138 23.81 22.29 17.82
C ASN A 138 22.37 22.62 17.36
N ILE A 139 22.06 22.37 16.09
CA ILE A 139 20.74 22.52 15.45
C ILE A 139 20.27 21.17 14.93
N GLY A 140 18.99 20.90 15.09
CA GLY A 140 18.30 19.81 14.44
C GLY A 140 17.32 20.37 13.42
N PHE A 141 17.25 19.78 12.24
CA PHE A 141 16.45 20.25 11.11
C PHE A 141 15.16 19.47 10.98
N ALA A 142 14.09 20.14 10.54
CA ALA A 142 12.82 19.50 10.22
C ALA A 142 13.03 18.35 9.20
N GLY A 143 12.30 17.25 9.40
CA GLY A 143 12.40 16.06 8.53
C GLY A 143 13.55 15.09 8.88
N THR A 144 14.46 15.45 9.78
CA THR A 144 15.48 14.53 10.29
C THR A 144 14.96 13.64 11.39
N SER A 145 15.58 12.47 11.62
CA SER A 145 15.10 11.51 12.60
C SER A 145 16.09 11.22 13.72
N VAL A 146 15.55 10.97 14.92
CA VAL A 146 16.36 10.60 16.09
C VAL A 146 16.70 9.11 16.02
N VAL A 147 17.97 8.80 15.80
CA VAL A 147 18.47 7.41 15.78
C VAL A 147 18.77 6.93 17.21
N LYS A 148 19.40 7.77 18.03
CA LYS A 148 19.84 7.43 19.39
C LYS A 148 19.82 8.66 20.31
N GLY A 149 19.64 8.42 21.60
CA GLY A 149 19.72 9.47 22.62
C GLY A 149 18.39 10.19 22.86
N ARG A 150 18.42 11.24 23.68
CA ARG A 150 17.27 12.09 24.01
C ARG A 150 17.70 13.56 24.05
N ALA A 151 16.75 14.46 23.78
CA ALA A 151 17.03 15.90 23.87
C ALA A 151 15.80 16.71 24.28
N GLU A 152 16.03 17.85 24.93
CA GLU A 152 15.10 18.97 24.97
C GLU A 152 15.64 20.06 24.04
N ALA A 153 14.79 20.57 23.15
CA ALA A 153 15.19 21.52 22.13
C ALA A 153 14.13 22.62 21.95
N VAL A 154 14.53 23.85 21.73
CA VAL A 154 13.61 24.95 21.43
C VAL A 154 13.35 25.01 19.92
N VAL A 155 12.12 25.14 19.54
CA VAL A 155 11.68 25.33 18.15
C VAL A 155 12.10 26.73 17.69
N VAL A 156 12.82 26.83 16.57
CA VAL A 156 13.31 28.09 16.01
C VAL A 156 12.63 28.49 14.70
N ALA A 157 12.26 27.50 13.86
CA ALA A 157 11.54 27.75 12.61
C ALA A 157 10.55 26.61 12.32
N THR A 158 9.39 26.94 11.76
CA THR A 158 8.30 26.01 11.46
C THR A 158 7.77 26.20 10.04
N GLY A 159 7.14 25.16 9.47
CA GLY A 159 6.46 25.22 8.16
C GLY A 159 7.40 25.64 7.02
N THR A 160 7.00 26.61 6.23
CA THR A 160 7.77 27.13 5.08
C THR A 160 9.07 27.82 5.46
N ASP A 161 9.18 28.30 6.71
CA ASP A 161 10.38 28.99 7.20
C ASP A 161 11.44 28.00 7.69
N SER A 162 11.09 26.72 7.88
CA SER A 162 12.08 25.68 8.18
C SER A 162 12.94 25.34 6.96
N SER A 163 14.12 24.82 7.21
CA SER A 163 15.07 24.38 6.18
C SER A 163 14.46 23.40 5.19
N PHE A 164 13.70 22.44 5.68
CA PHE A 164 12.97 21.47 4.86
C PHE A 164 11.83 22.12 4.10
N GLY A 165 11.12 23.09 4.71
CA GLY A 165 10.04 23.84 4.05
C GLY A 165 10.53 24.66 2.87
N GLN A 166 11.69 25.27 2.97
CA GLN A 166 12.32 26.00 1.86
C GLN A 166 12.68 25.07 0.69
N ILE A 167 13.28 23.91 0.97
CA ILE A 167 13.62 22.90 -0.05
C ILE A 167 12.36 22.37 -0.72
N THR A 168 11.32 22.02 0.05
CA THR A 168 10.08 21.48 -0.50
C THR A 168 9.28 22.50 -1.31
N SER A 169 9.35 23.80 -0.96
CA SER A 169 8.73 24.86 -1.76
C SER A 169 9.37 25.02 -3.15
N LEU A 170 10.66 24.75 -3.27
CA LEU A 170 11.41 24.76 -4.54
C LEU A 170 11.18 23.47 -5.34
N ALA A 171 10.93 22.34 -4.64
CA ALA A 171 10.69 21.02 -5.22
C ALA A 171 9.19 20.72 -5.41
N GLN A 172 8.35 21.69 -5.78
CA GLN A 172 6.92 21.46 -5.97
C GLN A 172 6.64 20.23 -6.81
N SER A 173 6.19 19.18 -6.10
CA SER A 173 5.34 18.12 -6.56
C SER A 173 5.71 17.41 -7.87
N SER A 174 6.52 16.39 -7.80
CA SER A 174 6.22 15.21 -8.58
C SER A 174 5.42 14.23 -7.71
N ASP A 175 4.10 14.35 -7.71
CA ASP A 175 3.25 13.23 -7.34
C ASP A 175 3.69 12.04 -8.21
N GLN A 176 4.24 11.01 -7.60
CA GLN A 176 4.57 9.78 -8.32
C GLN A 176 3.26 9.18 -8.84
N VAL A 177 2.94 9.49 -10.09
CA VAL A 177 1.80 8.91 -10.79
C VAL A 177 2.10 7.42 -10.97
N SER A 178 1.18 6.54 -10.55
CA SER A 178 1.39 5.09 -10.65
C SER A 178 1.71 4.68 -12.10
N ALA A 179 2.51 3.63 -12.27
CA ALA A 179 2.88 3.11 -13.60
C ALA A 179 1.62 2.81 -14.44
N PHE A 180 0.59 2.26 -13.80
CA PHE A 180 -0.71 2.00 -14.42
C PHE A 180 -1.38 3.28 -14.95
N THR A 181 -1.46 4.34 -14.15
CA THR A 181 -2.05 5.62 -14.58
C THR A 181 -1.29 6.22 -15.76
N THR A 182 0.04 6.06 -15.77
CA THR A 182 0.88 6.51 -16.89
C THR A 182 0.61 5.73 -18.17
N ASP A 183 0.54 4.40 -18.09
CA ASP A 183 0.25 3.54 -19.23
C ASP A 183 -1.17 3.74 -19.77
N LEU A 184 -2.13 3.92 -18.87
CA LEU A 184 -3.50 4.23 -19.23
C LEU A 184 -3.63 5.60 -19.92
N THR A 185 -2.89 6.61 -19.45
CA THR A 185 -2.85 7.95 -20.10
C THR A 185 -2.20 7.89 -21.48
N ARG A 186 -1.16 7.08 -21.66
CA ARG A 186 -0.56 6.84 -22.98
C ARG A 186 -1.53 6.16 -23.93
N PHE A 187 -2.22 5.14 -23.43
CA PHE A 187 -3.24 4.43 -24.19
C PHE A 187 -4.40 5.35 -24.59
N SER A 188 -4.96 6.11 -23.64
CA SER A 188 -6.06 7.05 -23.92
C SER A 188 -5.67 8.08 -24.98
N ARG A 189 -4.43 8.58 -24.95
CA ARG A 189 -3.90 9.49 -25.98
C ARG A 189 -3.75 8.81 -27.35
N PHE A 190 -3.34 7.55 -27.38
CA PHE A 190 -3.27 6.76 -28.62
C PHE A 190 -4.66 6.57 -29.23
N VAL A 191 -5.65 6.14 -28.43
CA VAL A 191 -7.04 5.97 -28.83
C VAL A 191 -7.61 7.27 -29.38
N LEU A 192 -7.41 8.39 -28.66
CA LEU A 192 -7.89 9.71 -29.10
C LEU A 192 -7.33 10.11 -30.49
N ARG A 193 -6.02 9.89 -30.70
CA ARG A 193 -5.41 10.16 -32.01
C ARG A 193 -5.99 9.29 -33.13
N LEU A 194 -6.19 8.00 -32.85
CA LEU A 194 -6.79 7.05 -33.79
C LEU A 194 -8.21 7.48 -34.14
N VAL A 195 -9.02 7.83 -33.16
CA VAL A 195 -10.40 8.30 -33.33
C VAL A 195 -10.45 9.57 -34.17
N ILE A 196 -9.64 10.59 -33.83
CA ILE A 196 -9.60 11.85 -34.60
C ILE A 196 -9.18 11.59 -36.06
N ALA A 197 -8.16 10.76 -36.27
CA ALA A 197 -7.74 10.41 -37.63
C ALA A 197 -8.87 9.71 -38.44
N THR A 198 -9.53 8.73 -37.79
CA THR A 198 -10.67 8.03 -38.42
C THR A 198 -11.82 8.97 -38.72
N LEU A 199 -12.15 9.89 -37.85
CA LEU A 199 -13.23 10.86 -38.04
C LEU A 199 -12.92 11.88 -39.14
N VAL A 200 -11.70 12.34 -39.26
CA VAL A 200 -11.29 13.22 -40.37
C VAL A 200 -11.43 12.48 -41.70
N ILE A 201 -10.95 11.23 -41.77
CA ILE A 201 -11.09 10.39 -42.97
C ILE A 201 -12.58 10.18 -43.31
N LEU A 202 -13.37 9.82 -42.26
CA LEU A 202 -14.81 9.62 -42.41
C LEU A 202 -15.55 10.86 -42.89
N PHE A 203 -15.28 12.02 -42.26
CA PHE A 203 -15.87 13.30 -42.64
C PHE A 203 -15.60 13.63 -44.10
N VAL A 204 -14.35 13.53 -44.54
CA VAL A 204 -13.96 13.78 -45.95
C VAL A 204 -14.60 12.77 -46.90
N ALA A 205 -14.60 11.49 -46.52
CA ALA A 205 -15.20 10.43 -47.33
C ALA A 205 -16.72 10.64 -47.54
N ILE A 206 -17.46 11.02 -46.48
CA ILE A 206 -18.90 11.28 -46.55
C ILE A 206 -19.16 12.52 -47.43
N LEU A 207 -18.38 13.60 -47.32
CA LEU A 207 -18.52 14.78 -48.18
C LEU A 207 -18.32 14.44 -49.66
N ILE A 208 -17.36 13.57 -49.96
CA ILE A 208 -17.07 13.16 -51.34
C ILE A 208 -18.17 12.20 -51.88
N LEU A 209 -18.53 11.19 -51.08
CA LEU A 209 -19.45 10.11 -51.55
C LEU A 209 -20.91 10.54 -51.59
N LYS A 210 -21.34 11.43 -50.67
CA LYS A 210 -22.75 11.80 -50.53
C LYS A 210 -23.12 13.20 -51.06
N GLY A 211 -22.20 13.97 -51.55
CA GLY A 211 -22.39 15.17 -52.37
C GLY A 211 -23.59 16.06 -51.97
N GLY A 212 -23.69 16.58 -50.79
CA GLY A 212 -24.72 17.53 -50.35
C GLY A 212 -26.08 16.91 -49.90
N SER A 213 -26.20 15.61 -49.81
CA SER A 213 -27.40 14.95 -49.27
C SER A 213 -27.50 15.04 -47.72
N ILE A 214 -26.43 15.38 -47.07
CA ILE A 214 -26.38 15.61 -45.60
C ILE A 214 -25.76 17.00 -45.40
N SER A 215 -26.36 17.80 -44.48
CA SER A 215 -25.79 19.09 -44.11
C SER A 215 -24.38 18.92 -43.54
N PRO A 216 -23.37 19.67 -43.99
CA PRO A 216 -22.00 19.63 -43.43
C PRO A 216 -21.98 19.90 -41.91
N VAL A 217 -22.90 20.71 -41.43
CA VAL A 217 -23.03 21.05 -40.00
C VAL A 217 -23.55 19.85 -39.23
N SER A 218 -24.61 19.19 -39.68
CA SER A 218 -25.12 17.94 -39.04
C SER A 218 -24.05 16.85 -39.03
N LEU A 219 -23.25 16.74 -40.09
CA LEU A 219 -22.14 15.83 -40.17
C LEU A 219 -21.04 16.15 -39.17
N LEU A 220 -20.72 17.46 -39.01
CA LEU A 220 -19.74 17.91 -38.02
C LEU A 220 -20.20 17.59 -36.59
N VAL A 221 -21.44 17.95 -36.24
CA VAL A 221 -22.02 17.67 -34.91
C VAL A 221 -22.09 16.16 -34.64
N PHE A 222 -22.49 15.36 -35.64
CA PHE A 222 -22.45 13.92 -35.56
C PHE A 222 -21.03 13.39 -35.31
N SER A 223 -20.03 13.89 -36.04
CA SER A 223 -18.62 13.49 -35.88
C SER A 223 -18.09 13.82 -34.47
N ILE A 224 -18.45 14.99 -33.94
CA ILE A 224 -18.08 15.39 -32.57
C ILE A 224 -18.76 14.48 -31.54
N ALA A 225 -20.06 14.20 -31.68
CA ALA A 225 -20.77 13.31 -30.76
C ALA A 225 -20.18 11.88 -30.78
N LEU A 226 -19.82 11.40 -31.98
CA LEU A 226 -19.17 10.12 -32.16
C LEU A 226 -17.75 10.10 -31.57
N ALA A 227 -16.99 11.19 -31.69
CA ALA A 227 -15.67 11.33 -31.07
C ALA A 227 -15.74 11.22 -29.53
N VAL A 228 -16.72 11.91 -28.96
CA VAL A 228 -16.93 11.92 -27.50
C VAL A 228 -17.34 10.53 -27.00
N SER A 229 -18.16 9.79 -27.72
CA SER A 229 -18.63 8.47 -27.30
C SER A 229 -17.54 7.41 -27.21
N VAL A 230 -16.39 7.57 -27.87
CA VAL A 230 -15.31 6.56 -27.84
C VAL A 230 -14.41 6.71 -26.63
N VAL A 231 -14.35 7.90 -26.06
CA VAL A 231 -13.39 8.16 -24.96
C VAL A 231 -14.01 7.74 -23.62
N PRO A 232 -13.33 6.89 -22.84
CA PRO A 232 -13.84 6.48 -21.54
C PRO A 232 -13.65 7.60 -20.49
N GLU A 233 -14.50 8.64 -20.56
CA GLU A 233 -14.40 9.84 -19.71
C GLU A 233 -14.58 9.50 -18.21
N ALA A 234 -15.40 8.51 -17.91
CA ALA A 234 -15.66 8.10 -16.53
C ALA A 234 -14.52 7.25 -15.90
N LEU A 235 -13.48 6.86 -16.66
CA LEU A 235 -12.42 5.99 -16.15
C LEU A 235 -11.66 6.55 -14.93
N PRO A 236 -11.18 7.80 -14.91
CA PRO A 236 -10.56 8.38 -13.72
C PRO A 236 -11.51 8.43 -12.53
N ILE A 237 -12.80 8.68 -12.80
CA ILE A 237 -13.85 8.73 -11.77
C ILE A 237 -14.07 7.33 -11.17
N VAL A 238 -14.20 6.30 -12.00
CA VAL A 238 -14.36 4.90 -11.56
C VAL A 238 -13.17 4.41 -10.76
N MET A 239 -11.96 4.74 -11.20
CA MET A 239 -10.73 4.42 -10.45
C MET A 239 -10.73 5.07 -9.07
N THR A 240 -10.92 6.39 -9.01
CA THR A 240 -10.92 7.13 -7.74
C THR A 240 -12.03 6.64 -6.81
N PHE A 241 -13.21 6.37 -7.35
CA PHE A 241 -14.35 5.83 -6.61
C PHE A 241 -14.07 4.42 -6.07
N SER A 242 -13.52 3.52 -6.90
CA SER A 242 -13.16 2.16 -6.52
C SER A 242 -12.10 2.15 -5.42
N LEU A 243 -11.03 2.95 -5.57
CA LEU A 243 -9.96 3.08 -4.58
C LEU A 243 -10.46 3.71 -3.28
N SER A 244 -11.27 4.77 -3.35
CA SER A 244 -11.87 5.42 -2.18
C SER A 244 -12.80 4.47 -1.41
N ARG A 245 -13.59 3.66 -2.13
CA ARG A 245 -14.43 2.62 -1.53
C ARG A 245 -13.58 1.52 -0.90
N GLY A 246 -12.50 1.09 -1.56
CA GLY A 246 -11.50 0.16 -1.02
C GLY A 246 -10.89 0.70 0.27
N ALA A 247 -10.43 1.96 0.28
CA ALA A 247 -9.90 2.63 1.45
C ALA A 247 -10.90 2.70 2.61
N SER A 248 -12.17 3.04 2.30
CA SER A 248 -13.24 3.07 3.29
C SER A 248 -13.52 1.69 3.89
N ARG A 249 -13.45 0.63 3.10
CA ARG A 249 -13.61 -0.75 3.56
C ARG A 249 -12.42 -1.20 4.41
N LEU A 250 -11.20 -0.83 4.00
CA LEU A 250 -9.97 -1.06 4.78
C LEU A 250 -10.02 -0.33 6.12
N ALA A 251 -10.47 0.93 6.14
CA ALA A 251 -10.60 1.70 7.37
C ALA A 251 -11.58 1.09 8.38
N LYS A 252 -12.67 0.48 7.91
CA LYS A 252 -13.60 -0.28 8.77
C LYS A 252 -12.94 -1.50 9.40
N ASN A 253 -11.93 -2.07 8.73
CA ASN A 253 -11.11 -3.18 9.19
C ASN A 253 -9.82 -2.69 9.87
N GLN A 254 -9.81 -1.47 10.43
CA GLN A 254 -8.68 -0.89 11.16
C GLN A 254 -7.38 -0.77 10.33
N VAL A 255 -7.51 -0.56 9.01
CA VAL A 255 -6.39 -0.29 8.10
C VAL A 255 -6.49 1.13 7.57
N LEU A 256 -5.47 1.92 7.83
CA LEU A 256 -5.37 3.29 7.36
C LEU A 256 -4.50 3.37 6.11
N VAL A 257 -5.06 3.84 5.02
CA VAL A 257 -4.36 4.01 3.75
C VAL A 257 -3.92 5.46 3.60
N LYS A 258 -2.62 5.70 3.45
CA LYS A 258 -2.05 7.06 3.23
C LYS A 258 -2.12 7.46 1.76
N LYS A 259 -1.84 6.51 0.85
CA LYS A 259 -1.92 6.71 -0.60
C LYS A 259 -2.93 5.75 -1.19
N LEU A 260 -3.91 6.25 -1.95
CA LEU A 260 -4.95 5.40 -2.54
C LEU A 260 -4.39 4.35 -3.51
N THR A 261 -3.34 4.68 -4.25
CA THR A 261 -2.68 3.75 -5.18
C THR A 261 -2.11 2.52 -4.48
N ALA A 262 -1.72 2.63 -3.20
CA ALA A 262 -1.25 1.51 -2.41
C ALA A 262 -2.27 0.37 -2.27
N ILE A 263 -3.57 0.63 -2.48
CA ILE A 263 -4.61 -0.41 -2.47
C ILE A 263 -4.46 -1.33 -3.69
N GLU A 264 -4.17 -0.75 -4.84
CA GLU A 264 -3.93 -1.49 -6.08
C GLU A 264 -2.65 -2.31 -5.98
N ASP A 265 -1.57 -1.65 -5.52
CA ASP A 265 -0.27 -2.29 -5.32
C ASP A 265 -0.39 -3.43 -4.31
N LEU A 266 -1.16 -3.26 -3.22
CA LEU A 266 -1.45 -4.32 -2.23
C LEU A 266 -2.13 -5.53 -2.87
N GLY A 267 -3.04 -5.32 -3.82
CA GLY A 267 -3.69 -6.38 -4.59
C GLY A 267 -2.73 -7.16 -5.50
N SER A 268 -1.68 -6.53 -5.96
CA SER A 268 -0.68 -7.09 -6.88
C SER A 268 0.44 -7.86 -6.18
N ILE A 269 0.58 -7.73 -4.83
CA ILE A 269 1.68 -8.35 -4.07
C ILE A 269 1.80 -9.85 -4.32
N GLN A 270 3.02 -10.29 -4.65
CA GLN A 270 3.43 -11.68 -4.83
C GLN A 270 4.38 -12.15 -3.71
N VAL A 271 5.13 -11.22 -3.13
CA VAL A 271 6.05 -11.47 -2.02
C VAL A 271 5.77 -10.44 -0.93
N LEU A 272 5.56 -10.90 0.30
CA LEU A 272 5.48 -10.05 1.48
C LEU A 272 6.70 -10.31 2.35
N CYS A 273 7.62 -9.35 2.36
CA CYS A 273 8.74 -9.32 3.28
C CYS A 273 8.28 -8.75 4.63
N THR A 274 8.71 -9.33 5.73
CA THR A 274 8.33 -8.87 7.06
C THR A 274 9.52 -8.91 8.01
N ASP A 275 9.64 -7.90 8.89
CA ASP A 275 10.49 -8.08 10.05
C ASP A 275 9.86 -9.10 11.01
N LYS A 276 10.67 -9.74 11.84
CA LYS A 276 10.22 -10.70 12.83
C LYS A 276 9.66 -9.99 14.06
N THR A 277 10.49 -9.12 14.67
CA THR A 277 10.24 -8.51 15.99
C THR A 277 9.13 -7.46 15.91
N GLY A 278 8.16 -7.54 16.84
CA GLY A 278 7.00 -6.63 16.89
C GLY A 278 5.97 -6.85 15.80
N THR A 279 6.37 -7.47 14.69
CA THR A 279 5.51 -7.75 13.53
C THR A 279 4.88 -9.15 13.63
N LEU A 280 5.69 -10.20 13.64
CA LEU A 280 5.21 -11.58 13.84
C LEU A 280 5.10 -11.94 15.31
N THR A 281 5.84 -11.24 16.17
CA THR A 281 5.87 -11.40 17.62
C THR A 281 5.21 -10.22 18.33
N GLU A 282 4.92 -10.37 19.62
CA GLU A 282 4.25 -9.34 20.44
C GLU A 282 5.18 -8.18 20.83
N ASN A 283 6.49 -8.30 20.57
CA ASN A 283 7.54 -7.42 21.07
C ASN A 283 7.52 -7.29 22.61
N HIS A 284 7.17 -8.39 23.27
CA HIS A 284 7.11 -8.50 24.71
C HIS A 284 7.93 -9.70 25.18
N LEU A 285 9.15 -9.41 25.66
CA LEU A 285 10.03 -10.43 26.19
C LEU A 285 9.46 -10.98 27.50
N SER A 286 9.56 -12.30 27.67
CA SER A 286 9.29 -13.00 28.91
C SER A 286 10.40 -14.00 29.20
N LEU A 287 10.68 -14.24 30.47
CA LEU A 287 11.64 -15.24 30.88
C LEU A 287 11.10 -16.65 30.59
N ALA A 288 11.83 -17.40 29.76
CA ALA A 288 11.49 -18.77 29.35
C ALA A 288 12.20 -19.83 30.17
N GLY A 289 13.37 -19.50 30.76
CA GLY A 289 14.12 -20.43 31.57
C GLY A 289 15.40 -19.85 32.16
N THR A 290 15.93 -20.50 33.17
CA THR A 290 17.17 -20.14 33.83
C THR A 290 18.10 -21.35 33.95
N PHE A 291 19.38 -21.12 33.72
CA PHE A 291 20.44 -22.08 33.95
C PHE A 291 21.40 -21.56 35.02
N SER A 292 21.46 -22.15 36.22
CA SER A 292 22.37 -21.75 37.28
C SER A 292 23.53 -22.72 37.38
N ILE A 293 24.74 -22.19 37.55
CA ILE A 293 25.96 -23.00 37.72
C ILE A 293 26.11 -23.45 39.16
N SER A 294 25.68 -22.60 40.09
CA SER A 294 25.74 -22.89 41.55
C SER A 294 24.39 -22.47 42.15
N ALA A 295 23.94 -23.22 43.16
CA ALA A 295 22.75 -22.88 43.95
C ALA A 295 23.03 -21.74 44.98
N SER A 296 24.05 -20.94 44.80
CA SER A 296 24.47 -19.86 45.71
C SER A 296 23.52 -18.64 45.65
N SER A 297 23.28 -18.05 46.82
CA SER A 297 22.69 -16.70 46.95
C SER A 297 23.80 -15.64 46.74
N PRO A 298 23.53 -14.55 45.96
CA PRO A 298 22.30 -14.17 45.29
C PRO A 298 22.02 -15.03 44.03
N SER A 299 20.74 -15.19 43.70
CA SER A 299 20.30 -15.93 42.50
C SER A 299 20.79 -15.26 41.21
N VAL A 300 20.79 -16.01 40.08
CA VAL A 300 21.10 -15.46 38.75
C VAL A 300 20.18 -14.29 38.42
N LEU A 301 18.91 -14.38 38.79
CA LEU A 301 17.90 -13.35 38.55
C LEU A 301 18.17 -12.06 39.35
N ALA A 302 18.47 -12.21 40.65
CA ALA A 302 18.79 -11.08 41.53
C ALA A 302 20.06 -10.34 41.07
N LEU A 303 21.11 -11.06 40.66
CA LEU A 303 22.33 -10.45 40.14
C LEU A 303 22.09 -9.78 38.80
N ALA A 304 21.32 -10.40 37.90
CA ALA A 304 20.94 -9.77 36.62
C ALA A 304 20.15 -8.47 36.83
N GLY A 305 19.32 -8.43 37.90
CA GLY A 305 18.54 -7.26 38.27
C GLY A 305 19.34 -6.11 38.94
N ALA A 306 20.59 -6.32 39.32
CA ALA A 306 21.42 -5.31 39.98
C ALA A 306 21.62 -4.03 39.12
N GLU A 307 21.49 -4.14 37.78
CA GLU A 307 21.61 -2.99 36.86
C GLU A 307 20.41 -2.06 36.89
N PHE A 308 19.22 -2.51 37.27
CA PHE A 308 18.03 -1.65 37.36
C PHE A 308 18.22 -0.44 38.27
N LEU A 309 18.96 -0.60 39.36
CA LEU A 309 19.16 0.41 40.34
C LEU A 309 20.05 1.59 39.84
N ALA A 310 20.84 1.32 38.81
CA ALA A 310 21.77 2.31 38.25
C ALA A 310 21.11 3.25 37.21
N ASN A 311 20.02 2.79 36.58
CA ASN A 311 19.42 3.45 35.41
C ASN A 311 18.09 4.16 35.68
N SER A 312 17.69 4.34 36.98
CA SER A 312 16.42 4.92 37.41
C SER A 312 15.14 4.08 37.11
N THR A 313 14.23 4.09 38.07
CA THR A 313 12.91 3.40 37.96
C THR A 313 11.88 4.24 37.21
N PRO A 314 11.05 3.65 36.34
CA PRO A 314 10.91 2.24 36.01
C PRO A 314 11.82 1.74 34.87
N PRO A 315 12.10 0.41 34.77
CA PRO A 315 12.92 -0.14 33.68
C PRO A 315 12.28 0.13 32.33
N ALA A 316 13.09 0.63 31.38
CA ALA A 316 12.63 0.97 30.03
C ALA A 316 13.06 -0.05 28.97
N ASP A 317 14.10 -0.84 29.24
CA ASP A 317 14.58 -1.88 28.34
C ASP A 317 13.70 -3.13 28.41
N PRO A 318 13.34 -3.78 27.29
CA PRO A 318 12.50 -4.99 27.29
C PRO A 318 13.05 -6.14 28.10
N PHE A 319 14.38 -6.35 28.15
CA PHE A 319 15.00 -7.39 28.99
C PHE A 319 14.85 -7.06 30.47
N ASP A 320 15.01 -5.80 30.83
CA ASP A 320 14.86 -5.31 32.19
C ASP A 320 13.43 -5.45 32.70
N ILE A 321 12.45 -5.12 31.85
CA ILE A 321 11.02 -5.30 32.15
C ILE A 321 10.71 -6.79 32.37
N ALA A 322 11.20 -7.66 31.49
CA ALA A 322 10.98 -9.10 31.59
C ALA A 322 11.63 -9.69 32.85
N LEU A 323 12.85 -9.26 33.19
CA LEU A 323 13.55 -9.64 34.41
C LEU A 323 12.78 -9.18 35.66
N TRP A 324 12.41 -7.89 35.73
CA TRP A 324 11.70 -7.31 36.84
C TRP A 324 10.39 -8.06 37.15
N ASN A 325 9.64 -8.38 36.10
CA ASN A 325 8.39 -9.13 36.21
C ASN A 325 8.60 -10.58 36.64
N SER A 326 9.80 -11.10 36.47
CA SER A 326 10.15 -12.52 36.81
C SER A 326 10.84 -12.66 38.17
N LEU A 327 11.20 -11.52 38.84
CA LEU A 327 11.81 -11.56 40.16
C LEU A 327 10.81 -12.06 41.21
N THR A 328 11.25 -13.05 41.99
CA THR A 328 10.52 -13.46 43.17
C THR A 328 10.63 -12.43 44.29
N PRO A 329 9.72 -12.42 45.29
CA PRO A 329 9.84 -11.51 46.44
C PRO A 329 11.22 -11.56 47.14
N PRO A 330 11.85 -12.71 47.39
CA PRO A 330 13.20 -12.80 47.95
C PRO A 330 14.25 -12.16 47.02
N ASP A 331 14.17 -12.38 45.70
CA ASP A 331 15.12 -11.77 44.72
C ASP A 331 14.99 -10.27 44.67
N ARG A 332 13.76 -9.72 44.77
CA ARG A 332 13.53 -8.25 44.80
C ARG A 332 14.20 -7.65 46.05
N HIS A 333 14.07 -8.22 47.21
CA HIS A 333 14.75 -7.76 48.44
C HIS A 333 16.27 -7.74 48.25
N VAL A 334 16.86 -8.76 47.61
CA VAL A 334 18.28 -8.80 47.33
C VAL A 334 18.69 -7.68 46.34
N VAL A 335 17.90 -7.45 45.28
CA VAL A 335 18.16 -6.35 44.31
C VAL A 335 18.09 -4.99 45.01
N GLU A 336 17.07 -4.76 45.83
CA GLU A 336 16.85 -3.49 46.56
C GLU A 336 17.96 -3.22 47.60
N ALA A 337 18.63 -4.25 48.13
CA ALA A 337 19.76 -4.14 49.04
C ALA A 337 21.08 -3.74 48.35
N PHE A 338 21.16 -3.79 47.02
CA PHE A 338 22.32 -3.30 46.30
C PHE A 338 22.33 -1.77 46.22
N THR A 339 23.52 -1.16 46.44
CA THR A 339 23.73 0.26 46.19
C THR A 339 24.61 0.42 44.93
N PRO A 340 24.08 0.97 43.81
CA PRO A 340 24.87 1.16 42.62
C PRO A 340 25.90 2.28 42.82
N LEU A 341 27.11 2.07 42.36
CA LEU A 341 28.24 3.02 42.44
C LEU A 341 28.65 3.56 41.08
N ALA A 342 28.63 2.71 40.05
CA ALA A 342 28.89 3.04 38.65
C ALA A 342 28.20 2.03 37.73
N ALA A 343 27.80 2.46 36.55
CA ALA A 343 27.21 1.61 35.55
C ALA A 343 27.71 1.95 34.15
N LEU A 344 27.85 0.93 33.30
CA LEU A 344 28.03 1.03 31.86
C LEU A 344 26.80 0.40 31.21
N PRO A 345 25.90 1.18 30.58
CA PRO A 345 24.71 0.66 29.95
C PRO A 345 25.05 -0.28 28.78
N PHE A 346 24.06 -1.03 28.34
CA PHE A 346 24.22 -1.91 27.18
C PHE A 346 24.65 -1.14 25.94
N ASP A 347 25.62 -1.71 25.24
CA ASP A 347 26.12 -1.20 23.98
C ASP A 347 26.14 -2.33 22.94
N SER A 348 25.67 -2.03 21.72
CA SER A 348 25.50 -3.00 20.65
C SER A 348 26.83 -3.58 20.14
N ASP A 349 27.91 -2.80 20.21
CA ASP A 349 29.23 -3.24 19.75
C ASP A 349 29.89 -4.14 20.79
N ARG A 350 29.79 -3.78 22.07
CA ARG A 350 30.27 -4.58 23.20
C ARG A 350 29.37 -5.77 23.50
N ARG A 351 28.09 -5.72 23.17
CA ARG A 351 27.02 -6.71 23.44
C ARG A 351 26.90 -7.10 24.91
N GLN A 352 27.22 -6.19 25.80
CA GLN A 352 27.20 -6.38 27.24
C GLN A 352 26.94 -5.08 27.99
N ALA A 353 26.52 -5.22 29.25
CA ALA A 353 26.31 -4.14 30.19
C ALA A 353 26.91 -4.56 31.53
N SER A 354 27.41 -3.58 32.32
CA SER A 354 28.01 -3.86 33.63
C SER A 354 27.64 -2.84 34.68
N VAL A 355 27.56 -3.26 35.93
CA VAL A 355 27.27 -2.41 37.06
C VAL A 355 28.20 -2.76 38.24
N LEU A 356 28.78 -1.75 38.85
CA LEU A 356 29.50 -1.85 40.12
C LEU A 356 28.50 -1.57 41.24
N VAL A 357 28.25 -2.55 42.09
CA VAL A 357 27.35 -2.40 43.24
C VAL A 357 28.05 -2.70 44.55
N ARG A 358 27.54 -2.07 45.61
CA ARG A 358 27.88 -2.40 47.00
C ARG A 358 26.81 -3.32 47.59
N SER A 359 27.22 -4.47 48.12
CA SER A 359 26.38 -5.40 48.85
C SER A 359 26.93 -5.56 50.27
N GLY A 360 26.32 -4.88 51.25
CA GLY A 360 26.83 -4.79 52.61
C GLY A 360 28.23 -4.18 52.67
N ARG A 361 29.25 -4.95 53.05
CA ARG A 361 30.64 -4.49 53.11
C ARG A 361 31.47 -4.82 51.87
N HIS A 362 30.91 -5.53 50.92
CA HIS A 362 31.62 -5.99 49.73
C HIS A 362 31.20 -5.21 48.47
N HIS A 363 32.16 -5.07 47.59
CA HIS A 363 31.92 -4.50 46.23
C HIS A 363 32.00 -5.62 45.23
N LEU A 364 31.07 -5.61 44.27
CA LEU A 364 31.04 -6.56 43.18
C LEU A 364 30.67 -5.90 41.88
N VAL A 365 31.27 -6.36 40.81
CA VAL A 365 30.85 -6.00 39.45
C VAL A 365 29.97 -7.13 38.96
N VAL A 366 28.78 -6.77 38.48
CA VAL A 366 27.91 -7.65 37.75
C VAL A 366 28.03 -7.32 36.27
N LEU A 367 28.28 -8.34 35.45
CA LEU A 367 28.37 -8.28 34.00
C LEU A 367 27.24 -9.13 33.42
N ARG A 368 26.44 -8.56 32.51
CA ARG A 368 25.45 -9.30 31.76
C ARG A 368 25.56 -8.97 30.27
N GLY A 369 25.28 -9.96 29.40
CA GLY A 369 25.42 -9.75 27.98
C GLY A 369 25.18 -11.03 27.17
N ALA A 370 25.43 -10.92 25.87
CA ALA A 370 25.38 -12.07 24.97
C ALA A 370 26.40 -13.13 25.43
N PRO A 371 26.02 -14.43 25.44
CA PRO A 371 26.92 -15.50 25.88
C PRO A 371 28.28 -15.46 25.20
N GLU A 372 28.34 -15.16 23.92
CA GLU A 372 29.59 -15.05 23.14
C GLU A 372 30.51 -13.89 23.57
N ALA A 373 29.95 -12.84 24.21
CA ALA A 373 30.72 -11.71 24.75
C ALA A 373 31.17 -11.98 26.20
N VAL A 374 30.31 -12.58 27.03
CA VAL A 374 30.54 -12.74 28.48
C VAL A 374 31.35 -14.00 28.80
N LEU A 375 31.09 -15.14 28.15
CA LEU A 375 31.76 -16.43 28.45
C LEU A 375 33.27 -16.38 28.30
N PRO A 376 33.88 -15.70 27.30
CA PRO A 376 35.34 -15.60 27.19
C PRO A 376 36.01 -14.87 28.37
N LEU A 377 35.28 -14.00 29.08
CA LEU A 377 35.77 -13.22 30.23
C LEU A 377 35.69 -14.02 31.54
N CYS A 378 34.99 -15.16 31.52
CA CYS A 378 34.77 -15.98 32.68
C CYS A 378 35.94 -16.97 32.94
N SER A 379 36.18 -17.27 34.21
CA SER A 379 37.16 -18.27 34.63
C SER A 379 36.76 -19.68 34.14
N HIS A 380 37.76 -20.58 34.03
CA HIS A 380 37.58 -21.94 33.55
C HIS A 380 36.51 -22.67 34.35
N LEU A 381 35.53 -23.22 33.65
CA LEU A 381 34.49 -24.09 34.22
C LEU A 381 34.98 -25.56 34.22
N PRO A 382 34.62 -26.36 35.23
CA PRO A 382 34.83 -27.81 35.22
C PRO A 382 34.19 -28.45 33.98
N SER A 383 34.83 -29.50 33.45
CA SER A 383 34.42 -30.16 32.19
C SER A 383 32.97 -30.58 32.16
N LEU A 384 32.41 -31.10 33.25
CA LEU A 384 31.02 -31.54 33.39
C LEU A 384 30.05 -30.35 33.31
N GLN A 385 30.40 -29.22 33.95
CA GLN A 385 29.55 -28.02 33.93
C GLN A 385 29.58 -27.37 32.53
N LYS A 386 30.73 -27.38 31.86
CA LYS A 386 30.90 -26.90 30.47
C LYS A 386 30.06 -27.71 29.50
N THR A 387 29.99 -29.03 29.65
CA THR A 387 29.13 -29.87 28.80
C THR A 387 27.65 -29.59 29.02
N LYS A 388 27.20 -29.46 30.27
CA LYS A 388 25.80 -29.08 30.60
C LYS A 388 25.45 -27.70 30.07
N LEU A 389 26.32 -26.72 30.20
CA LEU A 389 26.19 -25.40 29.68
C LEU A 389 26.01 -25.39 28.14
N ASN A 390 26.89 -26.06 27.41
CA ASN A 390 26.84 -26.15 25.96
C ASN A 390 25.55 -26.85 25.46
N THR A 391 25.13 -27.91 26.15
CA THR A 391 23.87 -28.61 25.85
C THR A 391 22.68 -27.71 26.05
N TRP A 392 22.66 -26.92 27.14
CA TRP A 392 21.57 -25.99 27.43
C TRP A 392 21.56 -24.81 26.43
N LEU A 393 22.74 -24.25 26.10
CA LEU A 393 22.89 -23.21 25.07
C LEU A 393 22.35 -23.66 23.71
N SER A 394 22.75 -24.84 23.26
CA SER A 394 22.33 -25.43 22.00
C SER A 394 20.82 -25.69 21.96
N ARG A 395 20.27 -26.26 23.06
CA ARG A 395 18.83 -26.53 23.17
C ARG A 395 18.00 -25.23 23.16
N SER A 396 18.41 -24.25 23.97
CA SER A 396 17.70 -22.98 24.11
C SER A 396 17.81 -22.14 22.82
N GLY A 397 18.97 -22.16 22.14
CA GLY A 397 19.15 -21.54 20.82
C GLY A 397 18.22 -22.16 19.78
N ARG A 398 18.17 -23.49 19.68
CA ARG A 398 17.23 -24.20 18.76
C ARG A 398 15.76 -23.94 19.04
N SER A 399 15.42 -23.61 20.31
CA SER A 399 14.07 -23.20 20.69
C SER A 399 13.75 -21.74 20.34
N GLY A 400 14.71 -20.99 19.77
CA GLY A 400 14.53 -19.60 19.38
C GLY A 400 14.60 -18.60 20.54
N TYR A 401 15.19 -18.99 21.68
CA TYR A 401 15.31 -18.10 22.83
C TYR A 401 16.48 -17.14 22.68
N ARG A 402 16.29 -15.89 23.12
CA ARG A 402 17.38 -14.91 23.31
C ARG A 402 18.06 -15.20 24.63
N LEU A 403 19.39 -15.40 24.61
CA LEU A 403 20.16 -15.81 25.76
C LEU A 403 20.94 -14.62 26.35
N LEU A 404 20.95 -14.52 27.68
CA LEU A 404 21.70 -13.55 28.44
C LEU A 404 22.57 -14.29 29.47
N ALA A 405 23.89 -14.12 29.38
CA ALA A 405 24.83 -14.62 30.36
C ALA A 405 24.99 -13.62 31.52
N VAL A 406 25.08 -14.11 32.73
CA VAL A 406 25.28 -13.30 33.94
C VAL A 406 26.53 -13.80 34.67
N ALA A 407 27.48 -12.88 34.89
CA ALA A 407 28.73 -13.15 35.57
C ALA A 407 29.00 -12.09 36.64
N LYS A 408 29.77 -12.45 37.69
CA LYS A 408 30.15 -11.55 38.77
C LYS A 408 31.66 -11.55 39.00
N LYS A 409 32.18 -10.45 39.52
CA LYS A 409 33.57 -10.35 40.02
C LYS A 409 33.57 -9.66 41.38
N THR A 410 34.16 -10.26 42.39
CA THR A 410 34.21 -9.77 43.78
C THR A 410 35.60 -9.26 44.15
N GLY A 411 35.73 -8.64 45.32
CA GLY A 411 37.05 -8.13 45.83
C GLY A 411 37.58 -6.90 45.10
N ILE A 412 36.71 -6.06 44.60
CA ILE A 412 37.01 -4.90 43.73
C ILE A 412 37.08 -3.62 44.58
N SER A 413 38.05 -2.77 44.32
CA SER A 413 38.11 -1.44 44.92
C SER A 413 37.05 -0.52 44.33
N PRO A 414 36.31 0.26 45.13
CA PRO A 414 35.29 1.20 44.65
C PRO A 414 35.85 2.30 43.72
N LYS A 415 37.17 2.51 43.70
CA LYS A 415 37.85 3.48 42.84
C LYS A 415 38.29 2.92 41.48
N SER A 416 38.07 1.63 41.24
CA SER A 416 38.49 0.98 39.98
C SER A 416 37.65 1.46 38.81
N SER A 417 38.25 1.68 37.64
CA SER A 417 37.54 2.02 36.41
C SER A 417 36.71 0.85 35.93
N LEU A 418 35.36 1.03 35.85
CA LEU A 418 34.44 0.00 35.42
C LEU A 418 34.73 -0.42 33.98
N THR A 419 35.12 0.49 33.09
CA THR A 419 35.48 0.19 31.69
C THR A 419 36.65 -0.77 31.56
N ARG A 420 37.66 -0.65 32.41
CA ARG A 420 38.80 -1.58 32.46
C ARG A 420 38.41 -2.93 33.05
N LEU A 421 37.59 -2.90 34.10
CA LEU A 421 37.12 -4.12 34.77
C LEU A 421 36.24 -4.96 33.84
N GLU A 422 35.32 -4.34 33.11
CA GLU A 422 34.41 -5.00 32.20
C GLU A 422 35.13 -5.83 31.11
N SER A 423 36.28 -5.34 30.63
CA SER A 423 37.09 -6.02 29.60
C SER A 423 38.13 -7.00 30.16
N SER A 424 38.25 -7.10 31.48
CA SER A 424 39.28 -7.92 32.11
C SER A 424 38.79 -9.34 32.37
N PRO A 425 39.61 -10.38 32.16
CA PRO A 425 39.25 -11.76 32.48
C PRO A 425 39.11 -11.98 34.01
N GLY A 426 38.53 -13.13 34.39
CA GLY A 426 38.45 -13.54 35.78
C GLY A 426 37.08 -13.29 36.42
N PHE A 427 36.00 -13.16 35.62
CA PHE A 427 34.63 -13.24 36.11
C PHE A 427 34.24 -14.65 36.48
N GLU A 428 33.39 -14.80 37.47
CA GLU A 428 32.73 -16.05 37.83
C GLU A 428 31.38 -16.11 37.10
N LEU A 429 31.18 -17.10 36.24
CA LEU A 429 29.89 -17.30 35.58
C LEU A 429 28.86 -17.76 36.63
N VAL A 430 27.78 -16.99 36.78
CA VAL A 430 26.67 -17.29 37.71
C VAL A 430 25.64 -18.18 37.02
N GLY A 431 25.30 -17.83 35.76
CA GLY A 431 24.33 -18.61 34.97
C GLY A 431 23.90 -17.91 33.69
N LEU A 432 22.87 -18.45 33.10
CA LEU A 432 22.26 -17.97 31.87
C LEU A 432 20.75 -17.80 32.07
N LEU A 433 20.20 -16.82 31.36
CA LEU A 433 18.77 -16.54 31.27
C LEU A 433 18.34 -16.69 29.82
N ALA A 434 17.19 -17.34 29.62
CA ALA A 434 16.58 -17.47 28.31
C ALA A 434 15.30 -16.66 28.26
N PHE A 435 15.18 -15.81 27.25
CA PHE A 435 14.01 -14.98 27.01
C PHE A 435 13.35 -15.38 25.70
N THR A 436 12.03 -15.32 25.67
CA THR A 436 11.24 -15.56 24.48
C THR A 436 10.38 -14.33 24.18
N ASP A 437 10.26 -14.00 22.92
CA ASP A 437 9.30 -13.06 22.39
C ASP A 437 8.14 -13.88 21.79
N ARG A 438 6.97 -13.79 22.39
CA ARG A 438 5.82 -14.64 22.03
C ARG A 438 5.35 -14.33 20.61
N LEU A 439 5.04 -15.37 19.85
CA LEU A 439 4.38 -15.24 18.56
C LEU A 439 2.96 -14.69 18.75
N LYS A 440 2.54 -13.80 17.85
CA LYS A 440 1.14 -13.37 17.79
C LYS A 440 0.25 -14.58 17.48
N PRO A 441 -0.90 -14.73 18.14
CA PRO A 441 -1.82 -15.85 17.89
C PRO A 441 -2.25 -15.98 16.43
N THR A 442 -2.29 -14.86 15.72
CA THR A 442 -2.72 -14.78 14.31
C THR A 442 -1.62 -15.04 13.29
N ALA A 443 -0.34 -15.15 13.71
CA ALA A 443 0.80 -15.28 12.79
C ALA A 443 0.70 -16.54 11.91
N TYR A 444 0.42 -17.71 12.49
CA TYR A 444 0.28 -18.95 11.75
C TYR A 444 -0.86 -18.90 10.73
N SER A 445 -2.05 -18.43 11.15
CA SER A 445 -3.23 -18.33 10.27
C SER A 445 -3.00 -17.35 9.13
N ALA A 446 -2.35 -16.21 9.41
CA ALA A 446 -2.04 -15.20 8.39
C ALA A 446 -1.05 -15.74 7.35
N VAL A 447 0.04 -16.41 7.77
CA VAL A 447 1.01 -17.05 6.86
C VAL A 447 0.33 -18.09 5.97
N LYS A 448 -0.48 -18.97 6.55
CA LYS A 448 -1.22 -20.00 5.81
C LYS A 448 -2.18 -19.39 4.80
N THR A 449 -2.94 -18.38 5.19
CA THR A 449 -3.95 -17.74 4.31
C THR A 449 -3.27 -16.91 3.22
N ALA A 450 -2.16 -16.22 3.51
CA ALA A 450 -1.35 -15.54 2.51
C ALA A 450 -0.84 -16.51 1.43
N GLY A 451 -0.34 -17.69 1.85
CA GLY A 451 0.06 -18.76 0.92
C GLY A 451 -1.08 -19.25 0.03
N GLN A 452 -2.30 -19.38 0.57
CA GLN A 452 -3.51 -19.73 -0.21
C GLN A 452 -3.89 -18.65 -1.23
N LEU A 453 -3.51 -17.40 -0.98
CA LEU A 453 -3.65 -16.27 -1.91
C LEU A 453 -2.47 -16.14 -2.88
N GLY A 454 -1.53 -17.10 -2.90
CA GLY A 454 -0.35 -17.06 -3.76
C GLY A 454 0.67 -15.99 -3.36
N VAL A 455 0.65 -15.54 -2.10
CA VAL A 455 1.63 -14.59 -1.54
C VAL A 455 2.70 -15.35 -0.77
N ARG A 456 3.95 -15.21 -1.20
CA ARG A 456 5.11 -15.81 -0.52
C ARG A 456 5.60 -14.88 0.58
N ILE A 457 5.68 -15.39 1.81
CA ILE A 457 6.20 -14.62 2.94
C ILE A 457 7.70 -14.85 3.09
N LYS A 458 8.44 -13.77 3.38
CA LYS A 458 9.87 -13.82 3.69
C LYS A 458 10.16 -13.04 4.97
N ILE A 459 10.95 -13.65 5.86
CA ILE A 459 11.37 -13.01 7.12
C ILE A 459 12.74 -12.38 6.92
N LEU A 460 12.82 -11.07 7.20
CA LEU A 460 14.05 -10.27 7.10
C LEU A 460 14.37 -9.69 8.49
N THR A 461 15.33 -10.29 9.23
CA THR A 461 15.56 -9.91 10.63
C THR A 461 17.05 -9.73 10.98
N GLY A 462 17.33 -8.84 11.94
CA GLY A 462 18.65 -8.71 12.56
C GLY A 462 18.97 -9.77 13.60
N ASP A 463 18.00 -10.61 13.99
CA ASP A 463 18.16 -11.68 14.98
C ASP A 463 19.10 -12.80 14.49
N SER A 464 19.51 -13.68 15.43
CA SER A 464 20.34 -14.83 15.09
C SER A 464 19.61 -15.84 14.20
N PRO A 465 20.34 -16.64 13.38
CA PRO A 465 19.75 -17.63 12.50
C PRO A 465 18.88 -18.66 13.25
N GLU A 466 19.33 -19.06 14.45
CA GLU A 466 18.63 -20.04 15.29
C GLU A 466 17.25 -19.52 15.72
N VAL A 467 17.17 -18.25 16.14
CA VAL A 467 15.92 -17.60 16.54
C VAL A 467 15.00 -17.40 15.33
N ALA A 468 15.53 -16.93 14.22
CA ALA A 468 14.76 -16.69 13.00
C ALA A 468 14.21 -18.01 12.42
N GLY A 469 15.02 -19.06 12.38
CA GLY A 469 14.64 -20.38 11.90
C GLY A 469 13.60 -21.06 12.79
N ALA A 470 13.75 -20.96 14.11
CA ALA A 470 12.77 -21.49 15.05
C ALA A 470 11.39 -20.84 14.90
N VAL A 471 11.33 -19.49 14.81
CA VAL A 471 10.09 -18.73 14.59
C VAL A 471 9.46 -19.12 13.24
N ALA A 472 10.23 -19.15 12.18
CA ALA A 472 9.76 -19.50 10.84
C ALA A 472 9.17 -20.93 10.77
N SER A 473 9.79 -21.87 11.46
CA SER A 473 9.28 -23.25 11.56
C SER A 473 7.98 -23.32 12.39
N GLN A 474 7.88 -22.57 13.50
CA GLN A 474 6.67 -22.53 14.33
C GLN A 474 5.46 -21.96 13.60
N ILE A 475 5.66 -20.97 12.71
CA ILE A 475 4.56 -20.42 11.89
C ILE A 475 4.30 -21.20 10.60
N GLY A 476 5.03 -22.33 10.39
CA GLY A 476 4.85 -23.20 9.22
C GLY A 476 5.41 -22.66 7.92
N LEU A 477 6.33 -21.68 7.97
CA LEU A 477 6.94 -21.08 6.79
C LEU A 477 8.06 -21.95 6.20
N ILE A 478 8.83 -22.62 7.05
CA ILE A 478 9.89 -23.57 6.68
C ILE A 478 9.74 -24.88 7.49
N THR A 479 10.17 -25.98 6.90
CA THR A 479 10.13 -27.31 7.56
C THR A 479 11.38 -27.58 8.39
N ASN A 480 12.54 -27.09 7.96
CA ASN A 480 13.81 -27.22 8.66
C ASN A 480 14.27 -25.85 9.17
N PRO A 481 14.43 -25.66 10.51
CA PRO A 481 14.91 -24.40 11.09
C PRO A 481 16.30 -23.94 10.61
N ASP A 482 17.11 -24.84 10.05
CA ASP A 482 18.46 -24.52 9.56
C ASP A 482 18.46 -23.89 8.16
N LEU A 483 17.30 -23.81 7.47
CA LEU A 483 17.14 -23.18 6.16
C LEU A 483 17.08 -21.64 6.25
N VAL A 484 18.17 -21.05 6.74
CA VAL A 484 18.33 -19.62 6.98
C VAL A 484 19.58 -19.11 6.29
N ILE A 485 19.48 -18.00 5.58
CA ILE A 485 20.63 -17.29 4.99
C ILE A 485 21.03 -16.13 5.91
N THR A 486 22.33 -15.98 6.15
CA THR A 486 22.87 -14.89 6.97
C THR A 486 23.33 -13.69 6.13
N GLY A 487 23.36 -12.50 6.74
CA GLY A 487 23.89 -11.30 6.09
C GLY A 487 25.34 -11.43 5.61
N SER A 488 26.17 -12.20 6.31
CA SER A 488 27.55 -12.50 5.91
C SER A 488 27.64 -13.38 4.65
N GLN A 489 26.71 -14.33 4.49
CA GLN A 489 26.62 -15.15 3.28
C GLN A 489 26.15 -14.33 2.08
N LEU A 490 25.18 -13.41 2.29
CA LEU A 490 24.67 -12.52 1.22
C LEU A 490 25.80 -11.66 0.59
N GLN A 491 26.76 -11.22 1.41
CA GLN A 491 27.89 -10.40 0.93
C GLN A 491 28.86 -11.19 0.01
N GLN A 492 28.87 -12.52 0.11
CA GLN A 492 29.74 -13.38 -0.67
C GLN A 492 29.10 -13.83 -1.99
N PHE A 493 27.81 -13.59 -2.20
CA PHE A 493 27.10 -14.04 -3.38
C PHE A 493 27.36 -13.15 -4.59
N THR A 494 27.56 -13.78 -5.72
CA THR A 494 27.48 -13.09 -7.02
C THR A 494 26.04 -12.62 -7.30
N PRO A 495 25.81 -11.63 -8.19
CA PRO A 495 24.46 -11.16 -8.49
C PRO A 495 23.46 -12.26 -8.90
N ARG A 496 23.93 -13.30 -9.62
CA ARG A 496 23.09 -14.46 -10.00
C ARG A 496 22.77 -15.36 -8.81
N GLN A 497 23.74 -15.59 -7.94
CA GLN A 497 23.54 -16.37 -6.71
C GLN A 497 22.62 -15.64 -5.74
N LEU A 498 22.78 -14.32 -5.61
CA LEU A 498 21.90 -13.47 -4.80
C LEU A 498 20.45 -13.58 -5.28
N ALA A 499 20.20 -13.41 -6.58
CA ALA A 499 18.85 -13.49 -7.14
C ALA A 499 18.19 -14.87 -6.84
N ARG A 500 18.91 -15.96 -7.02
CA ARG A 500 18.45 -17.31 -6.67
C ARG A 500 18.19 -17.46 -5.18
N ALA A 501 19.17 -17.09 -4.35
CA ALA A 501 19.07 -17.22 -2.90
C ALA A 501 17.86 -16.43 -2.36
N VAL A 502 17.66 -15.21 -2.85
CA VAL A 502 16.54 -14.35 -2.43
C VAL A 502 15.20 -14.90 -2.92
N THR A 503 15.15 -15.55 -4.07
CA THR A 503 13.92 -16.18 -4.59
C THR A 503 13.58 -17.48 -3.83
N ASP A 504 14.57 -18.33 -3.58
CA ASP A 504 14.35 -19.70 -3.11
C ASP A 504 14.20 -19.79 -1.57
N HIS A 505 14.84 -18.90 -0.80
CA HIS A 505 14.81 -18.94 0.65
C HIS A 505 13.77 -17.99 1.25
N ALA A 506 13.19 -18.40 2.36
CA ALA A 506 12.16 -17.66 3.06
C ALA A 506 12.67 -16.87 4.27
N VAL A 507 13.88 -17.15 4.78
CA VAL A 507 14.39 -16.57 6.03
C VAL A 507 15.79 -16.03 5.86
N PHE A 508 15.97 -14.76 6.25
CA PHE A 508 17.24 -14.03 6.22
C PHE A 508 17.51 -13.44 7.60
N ALA A 509 18.63 -13.84 8.22
CA ALA A 509 18.99 -13.49 9.58
C ALA A 509 20.30 -12.70 9.66
N ARG A 510 20.52 -11.97 10.76
CA ARG A 510 21.67 -11.07 10.97
C ARG A 510 21.88 -10.14 9.78
N ILE A 511 20.79 -9.59 9.24
CA ILE A 511 20.84 -8.63 8.14
C ILE A 511 20.71 -7.20 8.66
N ASN A 512 21.46 -6.31 8.05
CA ASN A 512 21.38 -4.86 8.32
C ASN A 512 20.33 -4.17 7.42
N PRO A 513 19.99 -2.88 7.66
CA PRO A 513 19.02 -2.15 6.87
C PRO A 513 19.34 -2.08 5.37
N LEU A 514 20.62 -1.93 4.98
CA LEU A 514 21.05 -1.90 3.58
C LEU A 514 20.85 -3.26 2.90
N GLN A 515 21.09 -4.36 3.62
CA GLN A 515 20.85 -5.71 3.11
C GLN A 515 19.35 -6.02 2.98
N LYS A 516 18.49 -5.49 3.89
CA LYS A 516 17.03 -5.55 3.73
C LYS A 516 16.61 -4.92 2.41
N ASN A 517 17.12 -3.72 2.13
CA ASN A 517 16.84 -3.02 0.87
C ASN A 517 17.34 -3.81 -0.35
N LEU A 518 18.57 -4.31 -0.32
CA LEU A 518 19.14 -5.12 -1.40
C LEU A 518 18.28 -6.35 -1.74
N ILE A 519 17.72 -7.01 -0.73
CA ILE A 519 16.81 -8.16 -0.94
C ILE A 519 15.53 -7.70 -1.63
N ILE A 520 14.92 -6.59 -1.17
CA ILE A 520 13.69 -6.02 -1.75
C ILE A 520 13.94 -5.62 -3.20
N ASP A 521 14.97 -4.84 -3.48
CA ASP A 521 15.32 -4.39 -4.84
C ASP A 521 15.59 -5.58 -5.79
N THR A 522 16.18 -6.66 -5.25
CA THR A 522 16.42 -7.87 -6.03
C THR A 522 15.13 -8.61 -6.36
N LEU A 523 14.20 -8.71 -5.42
CA LEU A 523 12.89 -9.33 -5.61
C LEU A 523 12.00 -8.53 -6.57
N GLN A 524 12.05 -7.19 -6.53
CA GLN A 524 11.23 -6.31 -7.36
C GLN A 524 11.53 -6.42 -8.86
N LYS A 525 12.68 -7.00 -9.24
CA LYS A 525 12.99 -7.27 -10.65
C LYS A 525 12.02 -8.29 -11.28
N GLU A 526 11.44 -9.18 -10.47
CA GLU A 526 10.57 -10.26 -10.94
C GLU A 526 9.18 -10.24 -10.28
N PHE A 527 9.08 -9.74 -9.05
CA PHE A 527 7.87 -9.81 -8.22
C PHE A 527 7.41 -8.43 -7.77
N SER A 528 6.12 -8.31 -7.47
CA SER A 528 5.60 -7.19 -6.68
C SER A 528 5.80 -7.48 -5.20
N VAL A 529 6.48 -6.58 -4.50
CA VAL A 529 6.98 -6.78 -3.13
C VAL A 529 6.31 -5.83 -2.15
N GLY A 530 5.66 -6.39 -1.12
CA GLY A 530 5.26 -5.64 0.08
C GLY A 530 6.31 -5.79 1.17
N PHE A 531 6.49 -4.77 2.00
CA PHE A 531 7.31 -4.86 3.20
C PHE A 531 6.53 -4.42 4.44
N LEU A 532 6.56 -5.25 5.49
CA LEU A 532 5.91 -4.99 6.77
C LEU A 532 6.96 -4.84 7.87
N GLY A 533 7.00 -3.67 8.52
CA GLY A 533 7.97 -3.36 9.58
C GLY A 533 7.40 -2.43 10.64
N GLU A 534 8.20 -2.13 11.68
CA GLU A 534 7.81 -1.17 12.74
C GLU A 534 8.98 -0.30 13.23
N GLY A 535 10.22 -0.68 12.93
CA GLY A 535 11.42 -0.04 13.46
C GLY A 535 11.95 1.10 12.60
N ILE A 536 12.82 1.92 13.18
CA ILE A 536 13.57 2.95 12.47
C ILE A 536 14.40 2.33 11.34
N ASN A 537 14.97 1.15 11.60
CA ASN A 537 15.81 0.39 10.67
C ASN A 537 15.05 -0.13 9.44
N ASP A 538 13.72 -0.04 9.45
CA ASP A 538 12.86 -0.49 8.37
C ASP A 538 12.46 0.62 7.40
N ALA A 539 12.72 1.89 7.73
CA ALA A 539 12.25 3.04 6.97
C ALA A 539 12.67 3.01 5.49
N VAL A 540 13.92 2.63 5.20
CA VAL A 540 14.43 2.50 3.83
C VAL A 540 13.71 1.37 3.09
N ALA A 541 13.55 0.21 3.71
CA ALA A 541 12.87 -0.94 3.17
C ALA A 541 11.38 -0.67 2.89
N LEU A 542 10.70 0.05 3.80
CA LEU A 542 9.31 0.49 3.66
C LEU A 542 9.12 1.40 2.45
N LYS A 543 10.07 2.32 2.22
CA LYS A 543 10.01 3.28 1.10
C LYS A 543 10.37 2.64 -0.24
N SER A 544 11.25 1.64 -0.26
CA SER A 544 11.69 0.95 -1.48
C SER A 544 10.69 -0.09 -1.97
N ALA A 545 9.95 -0.72 -1.07
CA ALA A 545 8.94 -1.71 -1.45
C ALA A 545 7.83 -1.08 -2.31
N ASP A 546 7.14 -1.90 -3.13
CA ASP A 546 5.99 -1.44 -3.91
C ASP A 546 4.84 -1.02 -2.97
N VAL A 547 4.73 -1.67 -1.81
CA VAL A 547 3.84 -1.26 -0.71
C VAL A 547 4.55 -1.39 0.63
N GLY A 548 4.72 -0.26 1.31
CA GLY A 548 5.19 -0.21 2.69
C GLY A 548 4.04 -0.30 3.69
N LEU A 549 4.10 -1.26 4.61
CA LEU A 549 3.10 -1.46 5.66
C LEU A 549 3.75 -1.33 7.04
N VAL A 550 3.06 -0.68 7.98
CA VAL A 550 3.50 -0.63 9.38
C VAL A 550 2.39 -1.02 10.33
N VAL A 551 2.77 -1.54 11.50
CA VAL A 551 1.82 -1.90 12.57
C VAL A 551 1.58 -0.73 13.53
N ALA A 552 0.50 -0.83 14.31
CA ALA A 552 0.24 0.13 15.38
C ALA A 552 1.40 0.19 16.38
N GLY A 553 1.86 1.40 16.70
CA GLY A 553 2.99 1.62 17.61
C GLY A 553 4.36 1.69 16.93
N ALA A 554 4.41 1.58 15.59
CA ALA A 554 5.64 1.78 14.82
C ALA A 554 6.23 3.19 15.08
N ALA A 555 7.56 3.30 14.96
CA ALA A 555 8.29 4.55 15.04
C ALA A 555 7.79 5.57 14.00
N ASP A 556 7.79 6.85 14.32
CA ASP A 556 7.26 7.89 13.43
C ASP A 556 7.95 7.89 12.06
N VAL A 557 9.25 7.65 12.01
CA VAL A 557 10.02 7.49 10.76
C VAL A 557 9.48 6.35 9.89
N ALA A 558 9.19 5.19 10.50
CA ALA A 558 8.61 4.05 9.80
C ALA A 558 7.19 4.37 9.33
N ARG A 559 6.36 5.00 10.18
CA ARG A 559 5.01 5.45 9.84
C ARG A 559 5.01 6.46 8.70
N ASP A 560 5.98 7.36 8.66
CA ASP A 560 6.09 8.35 7.59
C ASP A 560 6.48 7.72 6.25
N SER A 561 7.38 6.75 6.29
CA SER A 561 7.84 6.00 5.12
C SER A 561 6.81 5.01 4.56
N ALA A 562 5.82 4.60 5.34
CA ALA A 562 4.83 3.60 4.93
C ALA A 562 3.66 4.19 4.13
N ASP A 563 3.07 3.38 3.27
CA ASP A 563 1.86 3.68 2.49
C ASP A 563 0.58 3.28 3.21
N ILE A 564 0.67 2.26 4.08
CA ILE A 564 -0.47 1.69 4.82
C ILE A 564 -0.09 1.50 6.30
N ILE A 565 -1.01 1.87 7.19
CA ILE A 565 -0.85 1.72 8.64
C ILE A 565 -1.93 0.79 9.17
N LEU A 566 -1.53 -0.29 9.82
CA LEU A 566 -2.42 -1.20 10.53
C LEU A 566 -2.66 -0.66 11.94
N LEU A 567 -3.90 -0.35 12.30
CA LEU A 567 -4.24 0.20 13.62
C LEU A 567 -4.34 -0.88 14.70
N GLU A 568 -4.45 -2.14 14.31
CA GLU A 568 -4.41 -3.32 15.17
C GLU A 568 -3.22 -4.22 14.85
N LYS A 569 -2.81 -5.02 15.84
CA LYS A 569 -1.69 -5.96 15.69
C LYS A 569 -2.09 -7.32 15.09
N ASP A 570 -3.24 -7.40 14.41
CA ASP A 570 -3.71 -8.63 13.74
C ASP A 570 -3.21 -8.71 12.29
N LEU A 571 -2.42 -9.73 12.00
CA LEU A 571 -1.84 -9.94 10.67
C LEU A 571 -2.86 -10.43 9.63
N ASN A 572 -4.01 -10.99 10.04
CA ASN A 572 -5.07 -11.37 9.10
C ASN A 572 -5.66 -10.16 8.38
N ILE A 573 -5.54 -8.97 8.96
CA ILE A 573 -5.97 -7.71 8.35
C ILE A 573 -5.22 -7.44 7.04
N ILE A 574 -3.93 -7.80 6.96
CA ILE A 574 -3.13 -7.67 5.72
C ILE A 574 -3.71 -8.55 4.62
N VAL A 575 -4.07 -9.79 4.97
CA VAL A 575 -4.64 -10.76 4.04
C VAL A 575 -5.99 -10.27 3.50
N GLU A 576 -6.81 -9.69 4.35
CA GLU A 576 -8.08 -9.06 3.92
C GLU A 576 -7.82 -7.81 3.07
N GLY A 577 -6.78 -7.03 3.40
CA GLY A 577 -6.33 -5.90 2.59
C GLY A 577 -5.95 -6.32 1.17
N ILE A 578 -5.22 -7.42 1.01
CA ILE A 578 -4.85 -8.00 -0.29
C ILE A 578 -6.11 -8.40 -1.07
N ARG A 579 -7.10 -9.03 -0.44
CA ARG A 579 -8.38 -9.40 -1.08
C ARG A 579 -9.15 -8.17 -1.56
N ILE A 580 -9.20 -7.12 -0.75
CA ILE A 580 -9.86 -5.85 -1.10
C ILE A 580 -9.14 -5.21 -2.28
N GLY A 581 -7.81 -5.12 -2.25
CA GLY A 581 -7.01 -4.61 -3.36
C GLY A 581 -7.30 -5.35 -4.66
N ARG A 582 -7.27 -6.69 -4.64
CA ARG A 582 -7.59 -7.54 -5.80
C ARG A 582 -9.01 -7.33 -6.32
N THR A 583 -9.98 -7.16 -5.40
CA THR A 583 -11.37 -6.87 -5.79
C THR A 583 -11.47 -5.55 -6.53
N VAL A 584 -10.81 -4.50 -6.04
CA VAL A 584 -10.77 -3.18 -6.68
C VAL A 584 -10.14 -3.29 -8.07
N THR A 585 -8.97 -3.92 -8.17
CA THR A 585 -8.23 -4.11 -9.42
C THR A 585 -9.05 -4.90 -10.45
N SER A 586 -9.70 -5.99 -10.05
CA SER A 586 -10.56 -6.78 -10.91
C SER A 586 -11.74 -5.96 -11.47
N ASN A 587 -12.46 -5.23 -10.61
CA ASN A 587 -13.60 -4.41 -11.02
C ASN A 587 -13.19 -3.26 -11.97
N VAL A 588 -12.05 -2.62 -11.73
CA VAL A 588 -11.51 -1.60 -12.65
C VAL A 588 -11.15 -2.22 -14.01
N GLY A 589 -10.53 -3.41 -14.02
CA GLY A 589 -10.25 -4.15 -15.26
C GLY A 589 -11.50 -4.47 -16.06
N LYS A 590 -12.56 -4.94 -15.40
CA LYS A 590 -13.87 -5.21 -16.01
C LYS A 590 -14.51 -3.95 -16.59
N TYR A 591 -14.46 -2.83 -15.87
CA TYR A 591 -14.91 -1.54 -16.36
C TYR A 591 -14.17 -1.15 -17.66
N ILE A 592 -12.83 -1.26 -17.67
CA ILE A 592 -12.03 -0.93 -18.86
C ILE A 592 -12.45 -1.80 -20.06
N VAL A 593 -12.57 -3.11 -19.88
CA VAL A 593 -12.97 -4.01 -20.96
C VAL A 593 -14.38 -3.69 -21.45
N ALA A 594 -15.37 -3.49 -20.54
CA ALA A 594 -16.74 -3.15 -20.90
C ALA A 594 -16.80 -1.89 -21.75
N THR A 595 -16.24 -0.80 -21.22
CA THR A 595 -16.32 0.53 -21.86
C THR A 595 -15.58 0.54 -23.19
N LEU A 596 -14.38 -0.03 -23.27
CA LEU A 596 -13.65 -0.10 -24.55
C LEU A 596 -14.36 -0.96 -25.59
N THR A 597 -14.95 -2.09 -25.18
CA THR A 597 -15.71 -2.95 -26.07
C THR A 597 -16.92 -2.24 -26.67
N SER A 598 -17.76 -1.63 -25.82
CA SER A 598 -18.94 -0.88 -26.25
C SER A 598 -18.59 0.30 -27.14
N ASN A 599 -17.64 1.13 -26.66
CA ASN A 599 -17.28 2.35 -27.37
C ASN A 599 -16.65 2.06 -28.75
N PHE A 600 -15.74 1.08 -28.83
CA PHE A 600 -15.16 0.69 -30.12
C PHE A 600 -16.19 0.02 -31.05
N GLY A 601 -17.04 -0.86 -30.51
CA GLY A 601 -18.09 -1.51 -31.28
C GLY A 601 -18.99 -0.48 -31.94
N ASN A 602 -19.62 0.37 -31.15
CA ASN A 602 -20.54 1.41 -31.61
C ASN A 602 -19.87 2.40 -32.57
N PHE A 603 -18.63 2.82 -32.27
CA PHE A 603 -17.89 3.76 -33.11
C PHE A 603 -17.66 3.21 -34.53
N PHE A 604 -17.08 2.00 -34.64
CA PHE A 604 -16.79 1.42 -35.95
C PHE A 604 -18.08 1.05 -36.70
N ALA A 605 -19.10 0.55 -36.00
CA ALA A 605 -20.38 0.27 -36.59
C ALA A 605 -21.04 1.51 -37.20
N LEU A 606 -21.12 2.62 -36.41
CA LEU A 606 -21.71 3.87 -36.90
C LEU A 606 -20.84 4.54 -37.97
N ALA A 607 -19.52 4.48 -37.84
CA ALA A 607 -18.62 5.04 -38.84
C ALA A 607 -18.82 4.37 -40.21
N VAL A 608 -18.79 3.04 -40.25
CA VAL A 608 -19.01 2.28 -41.53
C VAL A 608 -20.44 2.41 -42.03
N ALA A 609 -21.44 2.33 -41.17
CA ALA A 609 -22.86 2.49 -41.55
C ALA A 609 -23.10 3.90 -42.14
N SER A 610 -22.45 4.95 -41.60
CA SER A 610 -22.62 6.29 -42.12
C SER A 610 -22.05 6.47 -43.56
N LEU A 611 -21.14 5.61 -43.99
CA LEU A 611 -20.68 5.55 -45.40
C LEU A 611 -21.69 4.86 -46.34
N LEU A 612 -22.28 3.76 -45.82
CA LEU A 612 -23.11 2.87 -46.65
C LEU A 612 -24.59 3.30 -46.72
N ILE A 613 -25.13 3.88 -45.62
CA ILE A 613 -26.54 4.25 -45.53
C ILE A 613 -26.72 5.72 -45.95
N LYS A 614 -27.80 6.01 -46.70
CA LYS A 614 -28.02 7.36 -47.28
C LYS A 614 -28.29 8.48 -46.25
N PHE A 615 -28.65 8.14 -45.02
CA PHE A 615 -28.92 9.07 -43.92
C PHE A 615 -27.99 8.79 -42.74
N LEU A 616 -27.95 9.65 -41.75
CA LEU A 616 -27.19 9.38 -40.52
C LEU A 616 -27.83 8.23 -39.74
N PRO A 617 -27.08 7.16 -39.44
CA PRO A 617 -27.62 5.97 -38.73
C PRO A 617 -28.16 6.31 -37.34
N MET A 618 -27.56 7.30 -36.68
CA MET A 618 -27.99 7.86 -35.39
C MET A 618 -27.89 9.37 -35.39
N LEU A 619 -28.73 10.04 -34.63
CA LEU A 619 -28.61 11.46 -34.35
C LEU A 619 -27.64 11.72 -33.17
N PRO A 620 -26.95 12.85 -33.14
CA PRO A 620 -26.02 13.22 -32.05
C PRO A 620 -26.63 13.08 -30.66
N ILE A 621 -27.87 13.55 -30.50
CA ILE A 621 -28.63 13.49 -29.24
C ILE A 621 -28.92 12.06 -28.81
N GLN A 622 -29.16 11.13 -29.75
CA GLN A 622 -29.40 9.72 -29.48
C GLN A 622 -28.12 9.01 -29.02
N ILE A 623 -26.97 9.37 -29.59
CA ILE A 623 -25.64 8.88 -29.18
C ILE A 623 -25.35 9.30 -27.73
N LEU A 624 -25.59 10.57 -27.40
CA LEU A 624 -25.41 11.08 -26.05
C LEU A 624 -26.33 10.40 -25.03
N LEU A 625 -27.58 10.17 -25.41
CA LEU A 625 -28.54 9.45 -24.57
C LEU A 625 -28.13 7.99 -24.34
N LEU A 626 -27.63 7.30 -25.37
CA LEU A 626 -27.12 5.94 -25.27
C LEU A 626 -26.00 5.85 -24.25
N ASN A 627 -24.96 6.71 -24.39
CA ASN A 627 -23.84 6.76 -23.46
C ASN A 627 -24.31 7.06 -22.03
N PHE A 628 -25.19 8.02 -21.86
CA PHE A 628 -25.74 8.38 -20.55
C PHE A 628 -26.45 7.18 -19.87
N LEU A 629 -27.22 6.41 -20.60
CA LEU A 629 -27.92 5.26 -20.04
C LEU A 629 -26.98 4.09 -19.70
N SER A 630 -25.90 3.87 -20.47
CA SER A 630 -24.96 2.80 -20.27
C SER A 630 -23.88 3.13 -19.24
N ASP A 631 -23.45 4.38 -19.12
CA ASP A 631 -22.39 4.80 -18.21
C ASP A 631 -22.71 4.51 -16.74
N PHE A 632 -23.95 4.72 -16.29
CA PHE A 632 -24.31 4.49 -14.89
C PHE A 632 -24.17 3.02 -14.47
N PRO A 633 -24.72 2.04 -15.19
CA PRO A 633 -24.48 0.64 -14.92
C PRO A 633 -22.99 0.29 -14.97
N MET A 634 -22.25 0.81 -15.96
CA MET A 634 -20.82 0.54 -16.10
C MET A 634 -20.00 1.08 -14.93
N ILE A 635 -20.23 2.32 -14.48
CA ILE A 635 -19.58 2.90 -13.30
C ILE A 635 -19.89 2.07 -12.05
N SER A 636 -21.12 1.56 -11.94
CA SER A 636 -21.56 0.80 -10.77
C SER A 636 -20.85 -0.54 -10.60
N ILE A 637 -20.14 -1.05 -11.62
CA ILE A 637 -19.29 -2.27 -11.52
C ILE A 637 -18.21 -2.13 -10.45
N ALA A 638 -17.77 -0.91 -10.14
CA ALA A 638 -16.87 -0.62 -9.02
C ALA A 638 -17.43 -1.10 -7.67
N THR A 639 -18.74 -1.35 -7.58
CA THR A 639 -19.40 -1.85 -6.38
C THR A 639 -19.62 -3.35 -6.39
N ASP A 640 -19.31 -4.03 -7.51
CA ASP A 640 -19.71 -5.40 -7.72
C ASP A 640 -18.88 -6.41 -6.92
N HIS A 641 -19.46 -7.61 -6.77
CA HIS A 641 -18.82 -8.72 -6.09
C HIS A 641 -17.93 -9.49 -7.07
N VAL A 642 -16.73 -9.85 -6.59
CA VAL A 642 -15.75 -10.60 -7.37
C VAL A 642 -15.70 -12.04 -6.87
N PRO A 643 -15.69 -13.05 -7.75
CA PRO A 643 -15.54 -14.45 -7.37
C PRO A 643 -14.26 -14.71 -6.60
N ALA A 644 -14.30 -15.63 -5.62
CA ALA A 644 -13.14 -15.98 -4.81
C ALA A 644 -11.96 -16.51 -5.66
N SER A 645 -12.24 -17.16 -6.78
CA SER A 645 -11.24 -17.66 -7.74
C SER A 645 -10.42 -16.54 -8.38
N GLU A 646 -11.01 -15.37 -8.63
CA GLU A 646 -10.29 -14.24 -9.21
C GLU A 646 -9.35 -13.57 -8.20
N VAL A 647 -9.74 -13.51 -6.91
CA VAL A 647 -8.94 -12.89 -5.85
C VAL A 647 -7.94 -13.86 -5.20
N SER A 648 -7.95 -15.15 -5.58
CA SER A 648 -7.05 -16.16 -5.03
C SER A 648 -5.60 -16.03 -5.50
N HIS A 649 -5.35 -15.31 -6.59
CA HIS A 649 -4.02 -15.11 -7.15
C HIS A 649 -3.70 -13.63 -7.31
N PRO A 650 -2.41 -13.22 -7.33
CA PRO A 650 -2.01 -11.85 -7.59
C PRO A 650 -2.53 -11.36 -8.94
N ILE A 651 -3.14 -10.17 -8.95
CA ILE A 651 -3.67 -9.57 -10.17
C ILE A 651 -2.70 -8.45 -10.59
N ARG A 652 -2.10 -8.61 -11.77
CA ARG A 652 -1.35 -7.53 -12.44
C ARG A 652 -2.18 -7.00 -13.59
N PHE A 653 -2.23 -5.68 -13.76
CA PHE A 653 -2.81 -5.07 -14.93
C PHE A 653 -1.93 -5.34 -16.16
N ASP A 654 -2.41 -6.21 -17.04
CA ASP A 654 -1.86 -6.34 -18.38
C ASP A 654 -2.71 -5.55 -19.38
N VAL A 655 -2.31 -4.31 -19.62
CA VAL A 655 -3.03 -3.39 -20.52
C VAL A 655 -3.18 -3.96 -21.92
N ARG A 656 -2.19 -4.72 -22.43
CA ARG A 656 -2.27 -5.36 -23.74
C ARG A 656 -3.36 -6.43 -23.79
N ARG A 657 -3.46 -7.24 -22.75
CA ARG A 657 -4.49 -8.29 -22.64
C ARG A 657 -5.88 -7.70 -22.55
N LEU A 658 -6.06 -6.61 -21.77
CA LEU A 658 -7.34 -5.91 -21.67
C LEU A 658 -7.76 -5.30 -23.01
N ILE A 659 -6.83 -4.67 -23.73
CA ILE A 659 -7.08 -4.13 -25.07
C ILE A 659 -7.44 -5.24 -26.06
N MET A 660 -6.71 -6.34 -26.08
CA MET A 660 -6.98 -7.46 -26.97
C MET A 660 -8.37 -8.05 -26.72
N ALA A 661 -8.75 -8.20 -25.45
CA ALA A 661 -10.09 -8.64 -25.07
C ALA A 661 -11.15 -7.65 -25.56
N ALA A 662 -10.95 -6.34 -25.34
CA ALA A 662 -11.86 -5.30 -25.80
C ALA A 662 -11.99 -5.26 -27.35
N VAL A 663 -10.90 -5.46 -28.08
CA VAL A 663 -10.92 -5.50 -29.56
C VAL A 663 -11.69 -6.72 -30.07
N ILE A 664 -11.47 -7.92 -29.50
CA ILE A 664 -12.17 -9.14 -29.93
C ILE A 664 -13.68 -9.03 -29.63
N LEU A 665 -14.03 -8.62 -28.41
CA LEU A 665 -15.43 -8.44 -28.02
C LEU A 665 -16.08 -7.27 -28.78
N GLY A 666 -15.35 -6.19 -29.06
CA GLY A 666 -15.79 -5.07 -29.87
C GLY A 666 -16.05 -5.45 -31.32
N ALA A 667 -15.24 -6.34 -31.90
CA ALA A 667 -15.50 -6.87 -33.23
C ALA A 667 -16.83 -7.70 -33.29
N ILE A 668 -17.13 -8.47 -32.24
CA ILE A 668 -18.41 -9.18 -32.11
C ILE A 668 -19.55 -8.16 -32.00
N SER A 669 -19.40 -7.11 -31.20
CA SER A 669 -20.39 -6.02 -31.10
C SER A 669 -20.65 -5.35 -32.47
N THR A 670 -19.58 -4.99 -33.19
CA THR A 670 -19.69 -4.37 -34.52
C THR A 670 -20.42 -5.28 -35.54
N LEU A 671 -20.18 -6.59 -35.49
CA LEU A 671 -20.88 -7.55 -36.35
C LEU A 671 -22.38 -7.63 -36.03
N ASP A 672 -22.75 -7.60 -34.75
CA ASP A 672 -24.15 -7.56 -34.33
C ASP A 672 -24.83 -6.26 -34.76
N ASP A 673 -24.16 -5.11 -34.58
CA ASP A 673 -24.64 -3.82 -35.06
C ASP A 673 -24.90 -3.81 -36.58
N PHE A 674 -24.03 -4.44 -37.36
CA PHE A 674 -24.26 -4.59 -38.81
C PHE A 674 -25.49 -5.46 -39.13
N ALA A 675 -25.81 -6.44 -38.30
CA ALA A 675 -27.04 -7.18 -38.42
C ALA A 675 -28.28 -6.28 -38.20
N PHE A 676 -28.27 -5.41 -37.20
CA PHE A 676 -29.29 -4.39 -37.00
C PHE A 676 -29.40 -3.46 -38.24
N PHE A 677 -28.30 -2.95 -38.74
CA PHE A 677 -28.34 -2.06 -39.91
C PHE A 677 -28.87 -2.80 -41.15
N ALA A 678 -28.45 -4.04 -41.41
CA ALA A 678 -28.90 -4.83 -42.52
C ALA A 678 -30.43 -5.10 -42.49
N LEU A 679 -30.98 -5.37 -41.32
CA LEU A 679 -32.39 -5.71 -41.14
C LEU A 679 -33.30 -4.48 -41.20
N PHE A 680 -32.90 -3.33 -40.64
CA PHE A 680 -33.80 -2.19 -40.42
C PHE A 680 -33.56 -1.00 -41.35
N HIS A 681 -32.39 -0.84 -42.08
CA HIS A 681 -32.09 0.33 -42.90
C HIS A 681 -33.04 0.58 -44.06
N ARG A 682 -33.73 -0.50 -44.57
CA ARG A 682 -34.68 -0.39 -45.68
C ARG A 682 -36.10 0.00 -45.26
N ILE A 683 -36.41 -0.06 -43.96
CA ILE A 683 -37.77 0.19 -43.45
C ILE A 683 -37.98 1.72 -43.33
N SER A 684 -37.29 2.40 -42.47
CA SER A 684 -37.25 3.85 -42.36
C SER A 684 -36.11 4.30 -41.46
N PRO A 685 -35.64 5.57 -41.57
CA PRO A 685 -34.63 6.11 -40.66
C PRO A 685 -35.01 6.07 -39.19
N GLY A 686 -36.27 6.37 -38.88
CA GLY A 686 -36.76 6.35 -37.48
C GLY A 686 -36.79 4.94 -36.90
N VAL A 687 -37.23 3.95 -37.67
CA VAL A 687 -37.25 2.54 -37.25
C VAL A 687 -35.83 2.03 -36.99
N LEU A 688 -34.89 2.30 -37.91
CA LEU A 688 -33.50 1.91 -37.73
C LEU A 688 -32.91 2.50 -36.41
N ARG A 689 -33.05 3.82 -36.26
CA ARG A 689 -32.48 4.54 -35.10
C ARG A 689 -33.05 4.03 -33.79
N THR A 690 -34.37 3.84 -33.73
CA THR A 690 -35.03 3.37 -32.49
C THR A 690 -34.64 1.93 -32.15
N ASN A 691 -34.68 1.02 -33.15
CA ASN A 691 -34.41 -0.38 -32.90
C ASN A 691 -32.92 -0.62 -32.58
N TRP A 692 -32.02 0.09 -33.23
CA TRP A 692 -30.60 0.03 -32.91
C TRP A 692 -30.29 0.66 -31.54
N PHE A 693 -30.92 1.80 -31.17
CA PHE A 693 -30.77 2.41 -29.85
C PHE A 693 -31.17 1.42 -28.72
N ILE A 694 -32.33 0.75 -28.86
CA ILE A 694 -32.76 -0.26 -27.89
C ILE A 694 -31.78 -1.44 -27.89
N GLY A 695 -31.44 -1.96 -29.06
CA GLY A 695 -30.52 -3.08 -29.23
C GLY A 695 -29.15 -2.80 -28.60
N SER A 696 -28.54 -1.70 -29.00
CA SER A 696 -27.20 -1.29 -28.47
C SER A 696 -27.21 -1.10 -26.96
N THR A 697 -28.25 -0.47 -26.38
CA THR A 697 -28.36 -0.35 -24.92
C THR A 697 -28.42 -1.75 -24.26
N LEU A 698 -29.21 -2.66 -24.79
CA LEU A 698 -29.38 -4.00 -24.23
C LEU A 698 -28.13 -4.87 -24.43
N THR A 699 -27.40 -4.77 -25.54
CA THR A 699 -26.16 -5.52 -25.79
C THR A 699 -25.02 -5.01 -24.88
N GLU A 700 -24.94 -3.70 -24.63
CA GLU A 700 -23.98 -3.15 -23.67
C GLU A 700 -24.23 -3.65 -22.25
N LEU A 701 -25.49 -3.68 -21.82
CA LEU A 701 -25.84 -4.26 -20.52
C LEU A 701 -25.60 -5.77 -20.49
N ALA A 702 -25.90 -6.50 -21.54
CA ALA A 702 -25.62 -7.93 -21.66
C ALA A 702 -24.11 -8.21 -21.56
N LEU A 703 -23.28 -7.43 -22.25
CA LEU A 703 -21.82 -7.48 -22.13
C LEU A 703 -21.36 -7.29 -20.69
N LEU A 704 -21.88 -6.25 -20.03
CA LEU A 704 -21.53 -5.93 -18.63
C LEU A 704 -21.80 -7.13 -17.72
N PHE A 705 -22.94 -7.81 -17.88
CA PHE A 705 -23.25 -9.02 -17.11
C PHE A 705 -22.39 -10.22 -17.51
N SER A 706 -22.00 -10.35 -18.78
CA SER A 706 -21.13 -11.41 -19.26
C SER A 706 -19.72 -11.31 -18.63
N ILE A 707 -19.07 -10.16 -18.70
CA ILE A 707 -17.67 -10.00 -18.27
C ILE A 707 -17.45 -9.99 -16.76
N ARG A 708 -18.52 -9.95 -15.96
CA ARG A 708 -18.42 -9.99 -14.49
C ARG A 708 -17.70 -11.21 -13.95
N THR A 709 -17.78 -12.31 -14.67
CA THR A 709 -17.19 -13.59 -14.26
C THR A 709 -16.34 -14.19 -15.38
N PRO A 710 -15.21 -14.85 -15.09
CA PRO A 710 -14.40 -15.50 -16.12
C PRO A 710 -15.08 -16.76 -16.73
N GLY A 711 -15.94 -17.43 -15.96
CA GLY A 711 -16.75 -18.55 -16.40
C GLY A 711 -18.14 -18.12 -16.91
N PHE A 712 -19.05 -19.08 -17.10
CA PHE A 712 -20.43 -18.77 -17.52
C PHE A 712 -21.12 -17.82 -16.51
N PHE A 713 -21.87 -16.84 -17.02
CA PHE A 713 -22.49 -15.79 -16.20
C PHE A 713 -23.40 -16.33 -15.09
N PHE A 714 -24.12 -17.42 -15.33
CA PHE A 714 -25.06 -18.05 -14.38
C PHE A 714 -24.35 -18.83 -13.24
N ARG A 715 -23.03 -19.09 -13.36
CA ARG A 715 -22.22 -19.73 -12.31
C ARG A 715 -21.46 -18.69 -11.45
N GLY A 716 -21.65 -17.42 -11.76
CA GLY A 716 -20.98 -16.32 -11.05
C GLY A 716 -21.64 -15.95 -9.72
N VAL A 717 -20.99 -15.06 -8.98
CA VAL A 717 -21.57 -14.45 -7.77
C VAL A 717 -22.73 -13.51 -8.14
N THR A 718 -23.67 -13.32 -7.22
CA THR A 718 -24.77 -12.39 -7.41
C THR A 718 -24.29 -10.98 -7.68
N PRO A 719 -24.89 -10.23 -8.62
CA PRO A 719 -24.53 -8.84 -8.88
C PRO A 719 -24.82 -7.96 -7.67
N SER A 720 -24.06 -6.88 -7.54
CA SER A 720 -24.34 -5.89 -6.50
C SER A 720 -25.68 -5.20 -6.76
N ARG A 721 -26.37 -4.79 -5.70
CA ARG A 721 -27.66 -4.10 -5.80
C ARG A 721 -27.61 -2.85 -6.70
N PRO A 722 -26.61 -1.95 -6.58
CA PRO A 722 -26.51 -0.78 -7.46
C PRO A 722 -26.40 -1.18 -8.94
N LEU A 723 -25.53 -2.18 -9.26
CA LEU A 723 -25.37 -2.67 -10.62
C LEU A 723 -26.70 -3.20 -11.19
N LEU A 724 -27.40 -4.02 -10.43
CA LEU A 724 -28.67 -4.61 -10.86
C LEU A 724 -29.74 -3.55 -11.09
N TYR A 725 -29.95 -2.64 -10.11
CA TYR A 725 -31.00 -1.64 -10.23
C TYR A 725 -30.74 -0.63 -11.35
N LEU A 726 -29.50 -0.16 -11.49
CA LEU A 726 -29.13 0.78 -12.56
C LEU A 726 -29.27 0.13 -13.96
N SER A 727 -28.88 -1.15 -14.10
CA SER A 727 -29.04 -1.87 -15.36
C SER A 727 -30.52 -2.10 -15.72
N ILE A 728 -31.35 -2.49 -14.75
CA ILE A 728 -32.79 -2.63 -14.97
C ILE A 728 -33.42 -1.29 -15.34
N THR A 729 -33.04 -0.21 -14.65
CA THR A 729 -33.57 1.13 -14.96
C THR A 729 -33.16 1.56 -16.36
N ALA A 730 -31.88 1.37 -16.77
CA ALA A 730 -31.41 1.71 -18.10
C ALA A 730 -32.14 0.90 -19.20
N ALA A 731 -32.27 -0.42 -19.01
CA ALA A 731 -33.02 -1.30 -19.95
C ALA A 731 -34.50 -0.89 -20.05
N ALA A 732 -35.16 -0.65 -18.92
CA ALA A 732 -36.55 -0.21 -18.89
C ALA A 732 -36.71 1.17 -19.56
N THR A 733 -35.78 2.11 -19.33
CA THR A 733 -35.82 3.42 -19.98
C THR A 733 -35.65 3.27 -21.50
N ALA A 734 -34.72 2.48 -21.99
CA ALA A 734 -34.51 2.27 -23.41
C ALA A 734 -35.72 1.65 -24.10
N LEU A 735 -36.41 0.70 -23.45
CA LEU A 735 -37.58 0.04 -23.96
C LEU A 735 -38.84 0.91 -23.93
N VAL A 736 -39.03 1.73 -22.86
CA VAL A 736 -40.26 2.51 -22.66
C VAL A 736 -40.20 3.87 -23.34
N LEU A 737 -39.02 4.50 -23.45
CA LEU A 737 -38.84 5.85 -23.97
C LEU A 737 -39.49 6.07 -25.37
N PRO A 738 -39.42 5.12 -26.36
CA PRO A 738 -40.07 5.30 -27.67
C PRO A 738 -41.59 5.37 -27.63
N PHE A 739 -42.22 4.92 -26.54
CA PHE A 739 -43.66 4.96 -26.34
C PHE A 739 -44.16 6.18 -25.55
N THR A 740 -43.25 7.04 -25.10
CA THR A 740 -43.54 8.23 -24.31
C THR A 740 -43.63 9.49 -25.19
N PRO A 741 -44.23 10.59 -24.71
CA PRO A 741 -44.19 11.90 -25.42
C PRO A 741 -42.79 12.39 -25.75
N LEU A 742 -41.76 11.99 -25.00
CA LEU A 742 -40.37 12.34 -25.24
C LEU A 742 -39.79 11.70 -26.51
N SER A 743 -40.46 10.68 -27.07
CA SER A 743 -39.99 10.03 -28.31
C SER A 743 -39.82 11.02 -29.47
N SER A 744 -40.68 12.03 -29.55
CA SER A 744 -40.61 13.06 -30.58
C SER A 744 -39.33 13.90 -30.46
N THR A 745 -38.91 14.26 -29.23
CA THR A 745 -37.68 15.01 -28.96
C THR A 745 -36.44 14.25 -29.45
N PHE A 746 -36.42 12.93 -29.29
CA PHE A 746 -35.32 12.07 -29.72
C PHE A 746 -35.53 11.49 -31.12
N SER A 747 -36.60 11.87 -31.86
CA SER A 747 -36.96 11.33 -33.18
C SER A 747 -37.06 9.80 -33.16
N PHE A 748 -37.60 9.21 -32.10
CA PHE A 748 -37.88 7.78 -31.99
C PHE A 748 -39.27 7.44 -32.51
N VAL A 749 -39.42 6.23 -33.08
CA VAL A 749 -40.66 5.64 -33.58
C VAL A 749 -40.96 4.41 -32.72
N PRO A 750 -42.18 4.28 -32.18
CA PRO A 750 -42.53 3.09 -31.39
C PRO A 750 -42.29 1.78 -32.15
N PRO A 751 -41.48 0.86 -31.61
CA PRO A 751 -41.22 -0.43 -32.27
C PRO A 751 -42.45 -1.32 -32.23
N THR A 752 -42.65 -2.09 -33.31
CA THR A 752 -43.70 -3.10 -33.35
C THR A 752 -43.27 -4.37 -32.59
N LEU A 753 -44.24 -5.23 -32.22
CA LEU A 753 -43.92 -6.47 -31.50
C LEU A 753 -42.93 -7.37 -32.28
N PRO A 754 -43.05 -7.57 -33.62
CA PRO A 754 -42.02 -8.28 -34.38
C PRO A 754 -40.62 -7.65 -34.30
N HIS A 755 -40.55 -6.32 -34.31
CA HIS A 755 -39.27 -5.63 -34.15
C HIS A 755 -38.65 -5.92 -32.76
N LEU A 756 -39.42 -5.84 -31.68
CA LEU A 756 -38.98 -6.17 -30.34
C LEU A 756 -38.49 -7.62 -30.22
N LEU A 757 -39.23 -8.57 -30.76
CA LEU A 757 -38.83 -9.98 -30.79
C LEU A 757 -37.48 -10.17 -31.52
N LEU A 758 -37.30 -9.50 -32.64
CA LEU A 758 -36.05 -9.54 -33.40
C LEU A 758 -34.88 -8.89 -32.65
N ILE A 759 -35.13 -7.75 -31.99
CA ILE A 759 -34.13 -7.11 -31.11
C ILE A 759 -33.69 -8.08 -30.02
N PHE A 760 -34.63 -8.71 -29.29
CA PHE A 760 -34.29 -9.66 -28.24
C PHE A 760 -33.56 -10.90 -28.78
N ALA A 761 -33.88 -11.36 -30.01
CA ALA A 761 -33.15 -12.46 -30.63
C ALA A 761 -31.71 -12.11 -30.96
N LEU A 762 -31.47 -10.89 -31.49
CA LEU A 762 -30.11 -10.37 -31.75
C LEU A 762 -29.33 -10.21 -30.46
N VAL A 763 -29.90 -9.57 -29.42
CA VAL A 763 -29.27 -9.42 -28.12
C VAL A 763 -28.89 -10.78 -27.51
N ALA A 764 -29.76 -11.78 -27.62
CA ALA A 764 -29.48 -13.13 -27.14
C ALA A 764 -28.33 -13.77 -27.93
N ALA A 765 -28.31 -13.63 -29.27
CA ALA A 765 -27.23 -14.13 -30.13
C ALA A 765 -25.90 -13.46 -29.78
N TYR A 766 -25.90 -12.13 -29.62
CA TYR A 766 -24.73 -11.36 -29.14
C TYR A 766 -24.24 -11.85 -27.80
N PHE A 767 -25.15 -12.03 -26.82
CA PHE A 767 -24.79 -12.49 -25.48
C PHE A 767 -24.15 -13.88 -25.52
N LEU A 768 -24.70 -14.82 -26.33
CA LEU A 768 -24.12 -16.15 -26.52
C LEU A 768 -22.72 -16.08 -27.16
N ALA A 769 -22.55 -15.23 -28.19
CA ALA A 769 -21.24 -15.03 -28.84
C ALA A 769 -20.20 -14.47 -27.88
N THR A 770 -20.60 -13.49 -27.07
CA THR A 770 -19.68 -12.89 -26.05
C THR A 770 -19.35 -13.89 -24.95
N GLU A 771 -20.30 -14.70 -24.47
CA GLU A 771 -20.04 -15.77 -23.48
C GLU A 771 -19.03 -16.80 -24.02
N LEU A 772 -19.16 -17.22 -25.28
CA LEU A 772 -18.24 -18.17 -25.92
C LEU A 772 -16.83 -17.55 -26.10
N ALA A 773 -16.77 -16.31 -26.61
CA ALA A 773 -15.50 -15.60 -26.79
C ALA A 773 -14.79 -15.38 -25.45
N LYS A 774 -15.52 -15.02 -24.41
CA LYS A 774 -15.00 -14.83 -23.07
C LYS A 774 -14.34 -16.08 -22.52
N LEU A 775 -14.91 -17.26 -22.71
CA LEU A 775 -14.36 -18.53 -22.25
C LEU A 775 -13.00 -18.84 -22.91
N THR A 776 -12.79 -18.42 -24.16
CA THR A 776 -11.48 -18.54 -24.82
C THR A 776 -10.47 -17.51 -24.31
N LEU A 777 -10.91 -16.31 -23.99
CA LEU A 777 -10.05 -15.19 -23.54
C LEU A 777 -9.65 -15.31 -22.06
N PHE A 778 -10.57 -15.75 -21.20
CA PHE A 778 -10.38 -15.75 -19.73
C PHE A 778 -10.51 -17.15 -19.09
N GLY A 779 -10.91 -18.18 -19.84
CA GLY A 779 -11.30 -19.52 -19.34
C GLY A 779 -10.17 -20.42 -18.81
N ASN A 780 -8.90 -20.00 -18.85
CA ASN A 780 -7.77 -20.74 -18.29
C ASN A 780 -7.06 -19.94 -17.19
N PRO A 781 -7.51 -20.02 -15.93
CA PRO A 781 -6.83 -19.36 -14.81
C PRO A 781 -5.43 -19.92 -14.50
N GLY A 782 -5.01 -21.04 -15.14
CA GLY A 782 -3.73 -21.73 -14.93
C GLY A 782 -2.62 -21.38 -15.92
N ARG A 783 -2.85 -20.56 -16.95
CA ARG A 783 -1.80 -20.01 -17.82
C ARG A 783 -1.44 -18.59 -17.42
N SER A 784 -1.04 -18.39 -16.16
CA SER A 784 -0.11 -17.32 -15.82
C SER A 784 1.23 -17.71 -16.41
N VAL A 785 1.73 -16.90 -17.32
CA VAL A 785 2.99 -17.03 -17.99
C VAL A 785 4.08 -17.41 -16.98
N SER A 786 4.62 -18.64 -17.14
CA SER A 786 5.99 -19.00 -16.72
C SER A 786 7.00 -18.08 -17.40
#